data_bf7057a90251fe7a77e3a6aba0afbd5a
#
_entry.id   bf7057a90251fe7a77e3a6aba0afbd5a
#
_cell.length_a   1.000
_cell.length_b   1.000
_cell.length_c   1.000
_cell.angle_alpha   90.00
_cell.angle_beta   90.00
_cell.angle_gamma   90.00
#
_symmetry.space_group_name_H-M   'P 1'
#
loop_
_entity.id
_entity.type
_entity.pdbx_description
1 polymer ?
#
loop_
_entity_poly.entity_id
_entity_poly.type
_entity_poly.pdbx_seq_one_letter_code
_entity_poly.pdbx_strand_id
1 'polypeptide(L)'
;MSSDPKMLTPPKPGSRFVLPALHGAAEAFALAQAAHALKSEQKTLVVVVADAPAAQRLLTEIDWFGKRDGKSLNCHLLPDWETLPYDAFSPHQDLVSERLATLHELQHGECDVLIVPATTALLRMGPPSFLAAYTFFFKQGETLDETRLKSQLTLAGYAHVTQVMSPGEYSVRGGLIDLFPMGSVLPYRIDLFGDSIDTIRTFDVDTQRSLYPVKEVRLLPGREFPMDEAARAAFRGRWREVFEGDPSKANIYRDIGNGIASAGIEYYLPLFFEQTATLFDYLPEGSSFALVGDIDATIQRFWNDTRSRYTFLKADRERPLLPPEDIFLNDEDFFTLIKPHARWVLQEATTASELSAPLPDIAVNRRLDDPLTNLRAFLLQTDKRVMICAESGGRRETLREYFNEYDLPLKVCDSLDDFRNGSDARVLCVAPLHAGALLSSELGNIAFITETELYAGSGRRAGRKRQEAATQVESMVRDLSELKIGDPVVHINHGIGRYQGLISMDLGEGETEFLHLDYAKDAKLYVPVSQLHVISRYSGASPEDAPLHALGSGQWDKAKRKAAEQIRDTAAELLNLYARRAARQGHAFQYSAHDYEGFADSFGFEETADQSAAIQAVITDMTSGRPMDRLICGDVGFGKTEVALRAAFVAVMGGKQVAILAPTTLLAEQHAQTFADRFADWPVRIAELSRFRTGKEVTQALKGMTEGTIDIVIGTHKLLSSDVKFQRLGLVIIDEEHRFGVRQKEALKALRAEVDVLTLTATPIPRTLGMALEGLRDFSIIATAPQKRLAIKTFVRSESDSVIREACLRELKRGGQVYFLHNEVETIENRKAKLDELLPEARIAIAHGQMHERDLEKVMRDFVQQRFNVLLCTTIIETGIDVPTANTIIMHRADRFGLAQLHQLRGRVGRSHHQAYAYLLVHDVQGLTKQAGRRLEAIQQMEE
;
A
#
# COMPACT_ATOMS: atom_id res chain seq x y z
N MET A 1 -2.31 -45.89 4.24
CA MET A 1 -0.96 -45.99 4.79
C MET A 1 -0.14 -44.92 4.12
N SER A 2 -0.02 -43.74 4.71
CA SER A 2 0.80 -42.66 4.19
C SER A 2 2.23 -42.94 4.59
N SER A 3 3.08 -43.31 3.64
CA SER A 3 4.51 -43.21 3.84
C SER A 3 4.88 -41.75 3.84
N ASP A 4 5.13 -41.16 5.01
CA ASP A 4 5.78 -39.87 5.09
C ASP A 4 7.10 -39.94 4.28
N PRO A 5 7.33 -39.01 3.40
CA PRO A 5 8.50 -39.08 2.53
C PRO A 5 9.79 -39.02 3.36
N LYS A 6 10.63 -40.03 3.24
CA LYS A 6 11.92 -40.14 3.91
C LYS A 6 12.85 -38.93 3.73
N MET A 7 12.59 -38.11 2.70
CA MET A 7 13.39 -36.94 2.34
C MET A 7 13.18 -35.72 3.26
N LEU A 8 12.08 -35.62 3.96
CA LEU A 8 11.74 -34.49 4.84
C LEU A 8 12.04 -34.78 6.31
N THR A 9 12.62 -35.93 6.63
CA THR A 9 13.14 -36.18 7.98
C THR A 9 14.30 -35.23 8.25
N PRO A 10 14.31 -34.59 9.43
CA PRO A 10 15.38 -33.69 9.82
C PRO A 10 16.75 -34.34 9.66
N PRO A 11 17.71 -33.68 9.00
CA PRO A 11 19.07 -34.18 8.93
C PRO A 11 19.65 -34.28 10.36
N LYS A 12 20.68 -35.10 10.55
CA LYS A 12 21.36 -35.18 11.84
C LYS A 12 21.97 -33.82 12.22
N PRO A 13 22.00 -33.45 13.50
CA PRO A 13 22.73 -32.28 13.96
C PRO A 13 24.15 -32.21 13.34
N GLY A 14 24.55 -31.01 12.93
CA GLY A 14 25.83 -30.78 12.25
C GLY A 14 25.90 -31.17 10.77
N SER A 15 24.85 -31.82 10.21
CA SER A 15 24.81 -32.19 8.80
C SER A 15 24.14 -31.12 7.95
N ARG A 16 24.56 -31.06 6.69
CA ARG A 16 23.98 -30.20 5.65
C ARG A 16 23.38 -31.07 4.55
N PHE A 17 22.13 -30.88 4.23
CA PHE A 17 21.45 -31.60 3.17
C PHE A 17 20.93 -30.61 2.13
N VAL A 18 21.37 -30.74 0.89
CA VAL A 18 20.88 -29.93 -0.24
C VAL A 18 19.64 -30.62 -0.78
N LEU A 19 18.50 -29.98 -0.66
CA LEU A 19 17.26 -30.47 -1.24
C LEU A 19 17.29 -30.32 -2.76
N PRO A 20 16.72 -31.27 -3.49
CA PRO A 20 16.41 -31.06 -4.91
C PRO A 20 15.57 -29.79 -5.07
N ALA A 21 15.75 -29.09 -6.18
CA ALA A 21 15.05 -27.83 -6.45
C ALA A 21 13.53 -27.97 -6.26
N LEU A 22 12.93 -27.04 -5.53
CA LEU A 22 11.50 -26.97 -5.25
C LEU A 22 10.89 -25.77 -5.99
N HIS A 23 9.80 -26.02 -6.74
CA HIS A 23 9.14 -25.00 -7.56
C HIS A 23 7.92 -24.43 -6.83
N GLY A 24 7.73 -23.10 -6.87
CA GLY A 24 6.52 -22.42 -6.39
C GLY A 24 6.04 -22.94 -5.03
N ALA A 25 4.79 -23.31 -4.94
CA ALA A 25 4.15 -23.78 -3.70
C ALA A 25 4.79 -25.04 -3.09
N ALA A 26 5.61 -25.80 -3.84
CA ALA A 26 6.30 -26.99 -3.33
C ALA A 26 7.30 -26.64 -2.21
N GLU A 27 7.89 -25.46 -2.25
CA GLU A 27 8.83 -24.98 -1.25
C GLU A 27 8.17 -24.85 0.14
N ALA A 28 7.11 -24.05 0.21
CA ALA A 28 6.37 -23.84 1.46
C ALA A 28 5.68 -25.13 1.95
N PHE A 29 5.19 -25.95 1.02
CA PHE A 29 4.60 -27.25 1.33
C PHE A 29 5.60 -28.19 2.01
N ALA A 30 6.80 -28.31 1.46
CA ALA A 30 7.87 -29.14 2.01
C ALA A 30 8.33 -28.65 3.40
N LEU A 31 8.49 -27.32 3.55
CA LEU A 31 8.85 -26.70 4.82
C LEU A 31 7.78 -26.92 5.91
N ALA A 32 6.50 -26.81 5.56
CA ALA A 32 5.41 -27.10 6.48
C ALA A 32 5.40 -28.55 6.94
N GLN A 33 5.67 -29.51 6.05
CA GLN A 33 5.81 -30.93 6.41
C GLN A 33 7.00 -31.17 7.34
N ALA A 34 8.14 -30.56 7.06
CA ALA A 34 9.32 -30.63 7.91
C ALA A 34 9.05 -30.04 9.30
N ALA A 35 8.35 -28.93 9.35
CA ALA A 35 7.95 -28.28 10.60
C ALA A 35 7.04 -29.17 11.46
N HIS A 36 6.05 -29.84 10.86
CA HIS A 36 5.20 -30.80 11.59
C HIS A 36 6.01 -31.97 12.17
N ALA A 37 7.00 -32.47 11.43
CA ALA A 37 7.88 -33.52 11.93
C ALA A 37 8.71 -33.02 13.13
N LEU A 38 9.29 -31.83 13.06
CA LEU A 38 10.06 -31.20 14.13
C LEU A 38 9.20 -30.86 15.35
N LYS A 39 7.97 -30.37 15.14
CA LYS A 39 7.02 -30.07 16.23
C LYS A 39 6.73 -31.30 17.09
N SER A 40 6.65 -32.49 16.48
CA SER A 40 6.47 -33.73 17.22
C SER A 40 7.64 -34.07 18.17
N GLU A 41 8.83 -33.50 17.90
CA GLU A 41 10.05 -33.59 18.69
C GLU A 41 10.29 -32.36 19.58
N GLN A 42 9.33 -31.44 19.65
CA GLN A 42 9.43 -30.13 20.35
C GLN A 42 10.62 -29.27 19.87
N LYS A 43 10.90 -29.29 18.57
CA LYS A 43 11.98 -28.54 17.93
C LYS A 43 11.43 -27.48 17.00
N THR A 44 12.12 -26.35 16.90
CA THR A 44 11.78 -25.24 16.02
C THR A 44 12.47 -25.36 14.67
N LEU A 45 11.73 -25.10 13.59
CA LEU A 45 12.30 -24.90 12.26
C LEU A 45 12.60 -23.40 12.04
N VAL A 46 13.86 -23.07 11.81
CA VAL A 46 14.31 -21.71 11.49
C VAL A 46 14.50 -21.60 9.97
N VAL A 47 13.67 -20.83 9.31
CA VAL A 47 13.73 -20.60 7.86
C VAL A 47 14.41 -19.27 7.59
N VAL A 48 15.67 -19.32 7.14
CA VAL A 48 16.45 -18.14 6.76
C VAL A 48 16.23 -17.88 5.27
N VAL A 49 15.78 -16.69 4.94
CA VAL A 49 15.44 -16.28 3.57
C VAL A 49 16.28 -15.11 3.09
N ALA A 50 16.38 -14.94 1.78
CA ALA A 50 17.22 -13.92 1.20
C ALA A 50 16.72 -12.49 1.49
N ASP A 51 15.40 -12.28 1.49
CA ASP A 51 14.80 -10.95 1.60
C ASP A 51 13.45 -10.95 2.34
N ALA A 52 12.95 -9.77 2.67
CA ALA A 52 11.68 -9.60 3.38
C ALA A 52 10.46 -10.06 2.56
N PRO A 53 10.37 -9.86 1.22
CA PRO A 53 9.29 -10.41 0.41
C PRO A 53 9.20 -11.93 0.48
N ALA A 54 10.32 -12.63 0.39
CA ALA A 54 10.37 -14.09 0.53
C ALA A 54 9.93 -14.53 1.93
N ALA A 55 10.32 -13.77 2.98
CA ALA A 55 9.90 -14.03 4.35
C ALA A 55 8.38 -13.94 4.50
N GLN A 56 7.78 -12.87 4.02
CA GLN A 56 6.33 -12.65 4.13
C GLN A 56 5.53 -13.68 3.31
N ARG A 57 6.00 -13.98 2.09
CA ARG A 57 5.42 -15.03 1.26
C ARG A 57 5.42 -16.38 1.97
N LEU A 58 6.58 -16.81 2.45
CA LEU A 58 6.72 -18.11 3.11
C LEU A 58 5.94 -18.17 4.43
N LEU A 59 5.87 -17.08 5.19
CA LEU A 59 5.04 -17.02 6.39
C LEU A 59 3.59 -17.37 6.07
N THR A 60 3.02 -16.70 5.08
CA THR A 60 1.63 -16.88 4.67
C THR A 60 1.37 -18.28 4.10
N GLU A 61 2.25 -18.75 3.23
CA GLU A 61 2.12 -20.06 2.59
C GLU A 61 2.33 -21.22 3.59
N ILE A 62 3.34 -21.11 4.47
CA ILE A 62 3.61 -22.15 5.51
C ILE A 62 2.49 -22.18 6.55
N ASP A 63 1.95 -21.03 6.97
CA ASP A 63 0.79 -21.00 7.89
C ASP A 63 -0.42 -21.70 7.25
N TRP A 64 -0.67 -21.44 5.96
CA TRP A 64 -1.76 -22.09 5.25
C TRP A 64 -1.56 -23.61 5.14
N PHE A 65 -0.38 -24.07 4.73
CA PHE A 65 -0.04 -25.51 4.65
C PHE A 65 0.10 -26.16 6.01
N GLY A 66 0.38 -25.39 7.04
CA GLY A 66 0.56 -25.84 8.41
C GLY A 66 -0.72 -26.21 9.14
N LYS A 67 -1.88 -25.88 8.56
CA LYS A 67 -3.20 -26.30 9.08
C LYS A 67 -3.49 -27.73 8.64
N ARG A 68 -3.38 -28.68 9.57
CA ARG A 68 -3.56 -30.11 9.30
C ARG A 68 -4.28 -30.81 10.44
N ASP A 69 -5.34 -31.55 10.13
CA ASP A 69 -6.11 -32.37 11.07
C ASP A 69 -6.55 -31.60 12.35
N GLY A 70 -6.96 -30.33 12.15
CA GLY A 70 -7.38 -29.45 13.26
C GLY A 70 -6.22 -28.94 14.13
N LYS A 71 -4.97 -29.19 13.74
CA LYS A 71 -3.76 -28.63 14.37
C LYS A 71 -3.16 -27.60 13.45
N SER A 72 -2.62 -26.51 14.03
CA SER A 72 -1.89 -25.48 13.30
C SER A 72 -0.44 -25.42 13.76
N LEU A 73 0.45 -24.96 12.89
CA LEU A 73 1.79 -24.57 13.25
C LEU A 73 1.77 -23.14 13.80
N ASN A 74 2.54 -22.88 14.85
CA ASN A 74 2.78 -21.53 15.35
C ASN A 74 3.94 -20.93 14.53
N CYS A 75 3.61 -20.18 13.50
CA CYS A 75 4.56 -19.54 12.60
C CYS A 75 4.79 -18.09 13.02
N HIS A 76 6.04 -17.70 13.19
CA HIS A 76 6.44 -16.34 13.55
C HIS A 76 7.47 -15.78 12.57
N LEU A 77 7.37 -14.49 12.31
CA LEU A 77 8.37 -13.73 11.57
C LEU A 77 9.20 -12.91 12.56
N LEU A 78 10.52 -12.93 12.42
CA LEU A 78 11.38 -11.93 13.04
C LEU A 78 11.64 -10.83 12.00
N PRO A 79 10.91 -9.73 12.01
CA PRO A 79 11.00 -8.73 10.95
C PRO A 79 12.32 -7.95 11.03
N ASP A 80 12.74 -7.41 9.89
CA ASP A 80 13.85 -6.44 9.82
C ASP A 80 13.42 -5.11 10.45
N TRP A 81 14.37 -4.29 10.87
CA TRP A 81 14.10 -2.92 11.33
C TRP A 81 13.57 -1.99 10.24
N GLU A 82 13.62 -2.42 8.97
CA GLU A 82 13.25 -1.61 7.80
C GLU A 82 14.06 -0.30 7.69
N THR A 83 15.23 -0.24 8.31
CA THR A 83 16.17 0.85 8.22
C THR A 83 17.47 0.39 7.56
N LEU A 84 18.18 1.30 6.93
CA LEU A 84 19.52 1.00 6.40
C LEU A 84 20.55 1.02 7.55
N PRO A 85 21.65 0.23 7.46
CA PRO A 85 22.73 0.30 8.44
C PRO A 85 23.18 1.73 8.69
N TYR A 86 23.26 2.12 9.98
CA TYR A 86 23.59 3.47 10.45
C TYR A 86 22.59 4.57 10.05
N ASP A 87 21.33 4.21 9.79
CA ASP A 87 20.30 5.19 9.50
C ASP A 87 20.09 6.16 10.69
N ALA A 88 19.66 7.38 10.37
CA ALA A 88 19.32 8.38 11.38
C ALA A 88 17.87 8.23 11.88
N PHE A 89 17.21 7.14 11.52
CA PHE A 89 15.84 6.82 11.92
C PHE A 89 15.82 5.56 12.78
N SER A 90 14.91 5.54 13.74
CA SER A 90 14.58 4.33 14.50
C SER A 90 13.56 3.48 13.76
N PRO A 91 13.53 2.16 13.98
CA PRO A 91 12.47 1.28 13.53
C PRO A 91 11.10 1.78 14.01
N HIS A 92 10.06 1.46 13.25
CA HIS A 92 8.71 1.72 13.69
C HIS A 92 8.36 0.90 14.94
N GLN A 93 7.56 1.48 15.86
CA GLN A 93 7.23 0.85 17.14
C GLN A 93 6.51 -0.50 16.97
N ASP A 94 5.68 -0.66 15.94
CA ASP A 94 5.01 -1.93 15.64
C ASP A 94 6.01 -3.03 15.29
N LEU A 95 7.06 -2.72 14.52
CA LEU A 95 8.12 -3.69 14.20
C LEU A 95 8.89 -4.10 15.45
N VAL A 96 9.21 -3.14 16.32
CA VAL A 96 9.87 -3.43 17.61
C VAL A 96 8.97 -4.32 18.47
N SER A 97 7.67 -4.04 18.49
CA SER A 97 6.66 -4.84 19.19
C SER A 97 6.62 -6.28 18.68
N GLU A 98 6.53 -6.47 17.37
CA GLU A 98 6.52 -7.79 16.73
C GLU A 98 7.81 -8.57 16.98
N ARG A 99 8.98 -7.91 16.90
CA ARG A 99 10.27 -8.51 17.20
C ARG A 99 10.38 -9.00 18.63
N LEU A 100 9.99 -8.16 19.60
CA LEU A 100 10.00 -8.51 21.03
C LEU A 100 9.03 -9.67 21.34
N ALA A 101 7.86 -9.68 20.72
CA ALA A 101 6.91 -10.77 20.82
C ALA A 101 7.52 -12.08 20.31
N THR A 102 8.08 -12.06 19.09
CA THR A 102 8.70 -13.25 18.48
C THR A 102 9.87 -13.79 19.33
N LEU A 103 10.73 -12.92 19.83
CA LEU A 103 11.84 -13.32 20.72
C LEU A 103 11.33 -13.93 22.03
N HIS A 104 10.24 -13.41 22.58
CA HIS A 104 9.61 -13.96 23.78
C HIS A 104 9.04 -15.36 23.52
N GLU A 105 8.29 -15.54 22.41
CA GLU A 105 7.71 -16.84 22.02
C GLU A 105 8.80 -17.91 21.79
N LEU A 106 9.94 -17.50 21.21
CA LEU A 106 11.11 -18.37 21.05
C LEU A 106 11.67 -18.85 22.39
N GLN A 107 11.82 -17.94 23.36
CA GLN A 107 12.32 -18.29 24.70
C GLN A 107 11.43 -19.30 25.44
N HIS A 108 10.12 -19.25 25.18
CA HIS A 108 9.14 -20.12 25.86
C HIS A 108 8.81 -21.39 25.08
N GLY A 109 9.45 -21.62 23.91
CA GLY A 109 9.21 -22.78 23.07
C GLY A 109 7.83 -22.78 22.39
N GLU A 110 7.21 -21.63 22.22
CA GLU A 110 5.89 -21.45 21.63
C GLU A 110 5.96 -21.18 20.11
N CYS A 111 7.15 -21.26 19.51
CA CYS A 111 7.39 -21.06 18.09
C CYS A 111 7.75 -22.38 17.41
N ASP A 112 6.90 -22.88 16.51
CA ASP A 112 7.17 -24.08 15.71
C ASP A 112 8.02 -23.74 14.48
N VAL A 113 7.73 -22.61 13.83
CA VAL A 113 8.45 -22.11 12.65
C VAL A 113 8.81 -20.65 12.83
N LEU A 114 10.10 -20.37 12.80
CA LEU A 114 10.62 -19.00 12.75
C LEU A 114 11.08 -18.69 11.34
N ILE A 115 10.55 -17.65 10.75
CA ILE A 115 11.01 -17.13 9.46
C ILE A 115 11.82 -15.86 9.72
N VAL A 116 13.01 -15.76 9.15
CA VAL A 116 13.89 -14.63 9.38
C VAL A 116 14.65 -14.25 8.09
N PRO A 117 14.65 -12.97 7.68
CA PRO A 117 15.54 -12.48 6.63
C PRO A 117 17.01 -12.65 7.04
N ALA A 118 17.88 -13.01 6.10
CA ALA A 118 19.30 -13.20 6.37
C ALA A 118 19.94 -11.97 7.01
N THR A 119 19.60 -10.77 6.59
CA THR A 119 20.08 -9.51 7.14
C THR A 119 19.67 -9.32 8.61
N THR A 120 18.45 -9.73 8.95
CA THR A 120 17.94 -9.69 10.33
C THR A 120 18.64 -10.73 11.22
N ALA A 121 18.93 -11.92 10.67
CA ALA A 121 19.65 -12.97 11.40
C ALA A 121 21.10 -12.60 11.76
N LEU A 122 21.68 -11.60 11.09
CA LEU A 122 23.00 -11.06 11.40
C LEU A 122 22.99 -10.03 12.54
N LEU A 123 21.83 -9.50 12.93
CA LEU A 123 21.77 -8.46 13.96
C LEU A 123 22.22 -8.98 15.32
N ARG A 124 23.05 -8.19 15.99
CA ARG A 124 23.28 -8.33 17.42
C ARG A 124 22.15 -7.66 18.18
N MET A 125 21.67 -8.29 19.22
CA MET A 125 20.50 -7.86 19.99
C MET A 125 20.77 -7.95 21.50
N GLY A 126 19.85 -7.46 22.30
CA GLY A 126 19.91 -7.59 23.74
C GLY A 126 19.90 -9.07 24.16
N PRO A 127 20.51 -9.43 25.29
CA PRO A 127 20.54 -10.81 25.75
C PRO A 127 19.15 -11.28 26.20
N PRO A 128 18.87 -12.61 26.17
CA PRO A 128 17.62 -13.19 26.66
C PRO A 128 17.27 -12.79 28.10
N SER A 129 18.26 -12.59 28.94
CA SER A 129 18.10 -12.14 30.34
C SER A 129 17.50 -10.73 30.43
N PHE A 130 17.77 -9.85 29.47
CA PHE A 130 17.16 -8.53 29.41
C PHE A 130 15.65 -8.66 29.18
N LEU A 131 15.25 -9.42 28.17
CA LEU A 131 13.82 -9.61 27.87
C LEU A 131 13.07 -10.19 29.08
N ALA A 132 13.64 -11.20 29.74
CA ALA A 132 13.07 -11.79 30.94
C ALA A 132 12.99 -10.80 32.12
N ALA A 133 14.02 -9.97 32.34
CA ALA A 133 14.07 -9.01 33.44
C ALA A 133 13.06 -7.87 33.30
N TYR A 134 12.70 -7.48 32.06
CA TYR A 134 11.77 -6.38 31.77
C TYR A 134 10.39 -6.86 31.29
N THR A 135 10.09 -8.16 31.44
CA THR A 135 8.76 -8.73 31.20
C THR A 135 8.00 -8.82 32.51
N PHE A 136 6.81 -8.20 32.56
CA PHE A 136 5.95 -8.17 33.75
C PHE A 136 4.59 -8.78 33.44
N PHE A 137 3.93 -9.25 34.50
CA PHE A 137 2.56 -9.77 34.45
C PHE A 137 1.72 -9.03 35.46
N PHE A 138 0.49 -8.70 35.09
CA PHE A 138 -0.52 -8.16 36.00
C PHE A 138 -1.74 -9.07 35.96
N LYS A 139 -2.23 -9.45 37.15
CA LYS A 139 -3.39 -10.33 37.28
C LYS A 139 -4.50 -9.66 38.09
N GLN A 140 -5.72 -9.96 37.72
CA GLN A 140 -6.90 -9.53 38.46
C GLN A 140 -6.79 -9.98 39.92
N GLY A 141 -7.06 -9.07 40.86
CA GLY A 141 -6.94 -9.30 42.28
C GLY A 141 -5.56 -9.07 42.90
N GLU A 142 -4.53 -8.79 42.09
CA GLU A 142 -3.21 -8.38 42.60
C GLU A 142 -3.20 -6.93 43.10
N THR A 143 -2.33 -6.65 44.07
CA THR A 143 -2.10 -5.29 44.56
C THR A 143 -1.13 -4.57 43.64
N LEU A 144 -1.53 -3.40 43.15
CA LEU A 144 -0.79 -2.59 42.21
C LEU A 144 -0.59 -1.16 42.76
N ASP A 145 0.66 -0.83 43.06
CA ASP A 145 1.03 0.56 43.40
C ASP A 145 1.19 1.38 42.11
N GLU A 146 0.33 2.36 41.92
CA GLU A 146 0.30 3.24 40.74
C GLU A 146 1.63 3.96 40.51
N THR A 147 2.29 4.44 41.57
CA THR A 147 3.56 5.15 41.51
C THR A 147 4.68 4.22 41.05
N ARG A 148 4.69 3.03 41.59
CA ARG A 148 5.64 1.96 41.22
C ARG A 148 5.42 1.51 39.79
N LEU A 149 4.17 1.33 39.37
CA LEU A 149 3.81 0.98 38.00
C LEU A 149 4.30 2.03 36.99
N LYS A 150 3.99 3.32 37.23
CA LYS A 150 4.47 4.41 36.36
C LYS A 150 5.99 4.39 36.21
N SER A 151 6.69 4.17 37.30
CA SER A 151 8.15 4.06 37.29
C SER A 151 8.60 2.85 36.49
N GLN A 152 7.97 1.69 36.67
CA GLN A 152 8.28 0.46 35.92
C GLN A 152 7.99 0.63 34.41
N LEU A 153 6.85 1.20 34.04
CA LEU A 153 6.49 1.44 32.64
C LEU A 153 7.47 2.40 31.95
N THR A 154 7.84 3.48 32.65
CA THR A 154 8.83 4.43 32.12
C THR A 154 10.19 3.78 31.96
N LEU A 155 10.63 2.96 32.94
CA LEU A 155 11.88 2.19 32.87
C LEU A 155 11.85 1.15 31.75
N ALA A 156 10.71 0.50 31.55
CA ALA A 156 10.49 -0.43 30.45
C ALA A 156 10.41 0.26 29.07
N GLY A 157 10.45 1.60 29.02
CA GLY A 157 10.47 2.37 27.78
C GLY A 157 9.11 2.73 27.22
N TYR A 158 8.04 2.59 28.03
CA TYR A 158 6.69 2.99 27.62
C TYR A 158 6.51 4.52 27.69
N ALA A 159 5.82 5.09 26.71
CA ALA A 159 5.50 6.49 26.66
C ALA A 159 4.21 6.81 27.42
N HIS A 160 4.25 7.79 28.32
CA HIS A 160 3.06 8.32 28.97
C HIS A 160 2.34 9.28 28.02
N VAL A 161 1.10 8.96 27.66
CA VAL A 161 0.27 9.72 26.72
C VAL A 161 -1.08 10.08 27.34
N THR A 162 -1.79 11.04 26.76
CA THR A 162 -3.16 11.39 27.21
C THR A 162 -4.19 10.35 26.77
N GLN A 163 -3.96 9.71 25.62
CA GLN A 163 -4.80 8.66 25.04
C GLN A 163 -3.91 7.61 24.41
N VAL A 164 -4.14 6.35 24.72
CA VAL A 164 -3.35 5.22 24.24
C VAL A 164 -3.83 4.84 22.85
N MET A 165 -2.91 4.82 21.88
CA MET A 165 -3.18 4.56 20.47
C MET A 165 -2.27 3.47 19.89
N SER A 166 -1.04 3.32 20.38
CA SER A 166 -0.03 2.46 19.79
C SER A 166 0.66 1.57 20.84
N PRO A 167 1.24 0.41 20.46
CA PRO A 167 2.06 -0.39 21.37
C PRO A 167 3.17 0.44 22.00
N GLY A 168 3.44 0.18 23.30
CA GLY A 168 4.42 0.93 24.05
C GLY A 168 3.92 2.23 24.64
N GLU A 169 2.61 2.49 24.64
CA GLU A 169 1.96 3.64 25.28
C GLU A 169 1.16 3.26 26.50
N TYR A 170 1.07 4.20 27.45
CA TYR A 170 0.18 4.08 28.61
C TYR A 170 -0.41 5.43 29.04
N SER A 171 -1.57 5.40 29.67
CA SER A 171 -2.26 6.56 30.25
C SER A 171 -2.82 6.21 31.60
N VAL A 172 -2.75 7.15 32.54
CA VAL A 172 -3.29 6.97 33.91
C VAL A 172 -4.25 8.11 34.22
N ARG A 173 -5.48 7.75 34.55
CA ARG A 173 -6.59 8.70 34.84
C ARG A 173 -7.36 8.28 36.08
N GLY A 174 -6.94 8.79 37.26
CA GLY A 174 -7.49 8.31 38.52
C GLY A 174 -7.17 6.84 38.72
N GLY A 175 -8.15 6.03 39.15
CA GLY A 175 -7.97 4.57 39.33
C GLY A 175 -8.01 3.77 38.01
N LEU A 176 -7.90 4.41 36.84
CA LEU A 176 -7.96 3.77 35.54
C LEU A 176 -6.60 3.87 34.85
N ILE A 177 -6.08 2.72 34.42
CA ILE A 177 -4.81 2.61 33.69
C ILE A 177 -5.09 2.01 32.34
N ASP A 178 -4.89 2.77 31.29
CA ASP A 178 -4.91 2.28 29.91
C ASP A 178 -3.48 1.99 29.46
N LEU A 179 -3.26 0.82 28.86
CA LEU A 179 -1.95 0.29 28.53
C LEU A 179 -2.00 -0.50 27.23
N PHE A 180 -1.09 -0.22 26.30
CA PHE A 180 -0.92 -1.03 25.10
C PHE A 180 0.43 -1.78 25.17
N PRO A 181 0.42 -3.05 25.63
CA PRO A 181 1.65 -3.80 25.74
C PRO A 181 2.29 -4.10 24.40
N MET A 182 3.61 -4.13 24.35
CA MET A 182 4.37 -4.66 23.22
C MET A 182 4.02 -6.13 23.01
N GLY A 183 3.86 -6.54 21.76
CA GLY A 183 3.43 -7.90 21.40
C GLY A 183 1.94 -8.18 21.58
N SER A 184 1.15 -7.18 21.94
CA SER A 184 -0.31 -7.32 22.03
C SER A 184 -1.00 -6.76 20.80
N VAL A 185 -2.10 -7.39 20.39
CA VAL A 185 -2.95 -6.92 19.28
C VAL A 185 -3.91 -5.81 19.75
N LEU A 186 -4.33 -5.86 21.02
CA LEU A 186 -5.26 -4.91 21.62
C LEU A 186 -4.69 -4.31 22.90
N PRO A 187 -5.02 -3.05 23.21
CA PRO A 187 -4.70 -2.45 24.49
C PRO A 187 -5.60 -2.97 25.62
N TYR A 188 -5.17 -2.75 26.83
CA TYR A 188 -5.86 -3.15 28.05
C TYR A 188 -6.18 -1.95 28.91
N ARG A 189 -7.34 -2.02 29.55
CA ARG A 189 -7.83 -1.10 30.57
C ARG A 189 -7.87 -1.80 31.90
N ILE A 190 -7.12 -1.34 32.86
CA ILE A 190 -6.99 -1.86 34.21
C ILE A 190 -7.74 -0.92 35.13
N ASP A 191 -8.80 -1.39 35.76
CA ASP A 191 -9.53 -0.67 36.80
C ASP A 191 -8.97 -1.03 38.18
N LEU A 192 -8.64 -0.03 38.98
CA LEU A 192 -8.18 -0.20 40.35
C LEU A 192 -9.28 0.12 41.34
N PHE A 193 -9.47 -0.73 42.34
CA PHE A 193 -10.24 -0.43 43.54
C PHE A 193 -9.26 -0.29 44.73
N GLY A 194 -8.96 0.95 45.09
CA GLY A 194 -7.82 1.26 45.97
C GLY A 194 -6.53 0.86 45.28
N ASP A 195 -5.74 -0.02 45.92
CA ASP A 195 -4.49 -0.54 45.38
C ASP A 195 -4.63 -1.93 44.74
N SER A 196 -5.86 -2.43 44.58
CA SER A 196 -6.09 -3.76 44.01
C SER A 196 -6.63 -3.65 42.59
N ILE A 197 -6.17 -4.51 41.68
CA ILE A 197 -6.70 -4.66 40.33
C ILE A 197 -8.07 -5.31 40.42
N ASP A 198 -9.13 -4.52 40.20
CA ASP A 198 -10.53 -4.99 40.24
C ASP A 198 -10.87 -5.70 38.92
N THR A 199 -10.67 -5.05 37.79
CA THR A 199 -10.92 -5.63 36.47
C THR A 199 -9.83 -5.28 35.46
N ILE A 200 -9.57 -6.21 34.53
CA ILE A 200 -8.75 -5.98 33.34
C ILE A 200 -9.62 -6.27 32.14
N ARG A 201 -9.70 -5.31 31.20
CA ARG A 201 -10.48 -5.46 29.96
C ARG A 201 -9.63 -5.01 28.79
N THR A 202 -9.80 -5.68 27.63
CA THR A 202 -9.34 -5.12 26.40
C THR A 202 -10.22 -3.95 26.00
N PHE A 203 -9.67 -2.98 25.25
CA PHE A 203 -10.48 -1.92 24.68
C PHE A 203 -10.06 -1.66 23.24
N ASP A 204 -10.95 -1.03 22.52
CA ASP A 204 -10.72 -0.62 21.15
C ASP A 204 -10.02 0.72 21.11
N VAL A 205 -8.96 0.83 20.30
CA VAL A 205 -8.09 2.02 20.19
C VAL A 205 -8.86 3.23 19.70
N ASP A 206 -9.77 3.03 18.77
CA ASP A 206 -10.46 4.08 18.04
C ASP A 206 -11.63 4.63 18.82
N THR A 207 -12.48 3.75 19.32
CA THR A 207 -13.67 4.13 20.07
C THR A 207 -13.39 4.33 21.56
N GLN A 208 -12.23 3.87 22.04
CA GLN A 208 -11.86 3.87 23.46
C GLN A 208 -12.84 3.10 24.37
N ARG A 209 -13.66 2.22 23.78
CA ARG A 209 -14.65 1.40 24.51
C ARG A 209 -14.06 0.06 24.89
N SER A 210 -14.36 -0.36 26.13
CA SER A 210 -13.98 -1.69 26.60
C SER A 210 -14.72 -2.78 25.83
N LEU A 211 -13.97 -3.83 25.46
CA LEU A 211 -14.48 -4.97 24.67
C LEU A 211 -14.81 -6.16 25.59
N TYR A 212 -13.82 -6.93 26.00
CA TYR A 212 -14.03 -8.13 26.81
C TYR A 212 -13.05 -8.23 27.99
N PRO A 213 -13.45 -8.88 29.11
CA PRO A 213 -12.59 -9.02 30.27
C PRO A 213 -11.51 -10.08 30.03
N VAL A 214 -10.36 -9.87 30.65
CA VAL A 214 -9.24 -10.81 30.71
C VAL A 214 -8.77 -10.95 32.15
N LYS A 215 -8.09 -12.05 32.48
CA LYS A 215 -7.63 -12.32 33.85
C LYS A 215 -6.22 -11.82 34.14
N GLU A 216 -5.40 -11.74 33.09
CA GLU A 216 -4.03 -11.27 33.18
C GLU A 216 -3.59 -10.56 31.92
N VAL A 217 -2.58 -9.71 32.05
CA VAL A 217 -1.91 -9.06 30.94
C VAL A 217 -0.40 -9.23 31.09
N ARG A 218 0.25 -9.54 29.98
CA ARG A 218 1.70 -9.60 29.84
C ARG A 218 2.24 -8.29 29.30
N LEU A 219 3.28 -7.78 29.87
CA LEU A 219 3.94 -6.56 29.48
C LEU A 219 5.39 -6.86 29.07
N LEU A 220 5.71 -6.79 27.80
CA LEU A 220 7.07 -6.83 27.27
C LEU A 220 7.73 -5.46 27.38
N PRO A 221 9.08 -5.34 27.34
CA PRO A 221 9.73 -4.05 27.31
C PRO A 221 9.30 -3.21 26.09
N GLY A 222 9.24 -1.91 26.23
CA GLY A 222 8.86 -0.98 25.17
C GLY A 222 9.94 -0.74 24.12
N ARG A 223 11.15 -1.28 24.34
CA ARG A 223 12.33 -1.12 23.47
C ARG A 223 13.22 -2.35 23.54
N GLU A 224 14.10 -2.51 22.55
CA GLU A 224 15.08 -3.61 22.51
C GLU A 224 16.31 -3.37 23.42
N PHE A 225 16.33 -2.29 24.19
CA PHE A 225 17.40 -1.92 25.13
C PHE A 225 16.84 -1.19 26.36
N PRO A 226 17.52 -1.27 27.52
CA PRO A 226 17.08 -0.62 28.75
C PRO A 226 17.43 0.87 28.75
N MET A 227 16.59 1.69 29.41
CA MET A 227 16.78 3.14 29.52
C MET A 227 16.74 3.64 30.97
N ASP A 228 16.89 2.73 31.95
CA ASP A 228 17.00 3.10 33.34
C ASP A 228 18.32 3.84 33.63
N GLU A 229 18.45 4.40 34.81
CA GLU A 229 19.61 5.22 35.18
C GLU A 229 20.92 4.40 35.13
N ALA A 230 20.89 3.13 35.53
CA ALA A 230 22.05 2.23 35.49
C ALA A 230 22.47 1.95 34.05
N ALA A 231 21.53 1.64 33.18
CA ALA A 231 21.77 1.41 31.75
C ALA A 231 22.33 2.66 31.06
N ARG A 232 21.75 3.85 31.32
CA ARG A 232 22.26 5.12 30.79
C ARG A 232 23.67 5.43 31.27
N ALA A 233 23.96 5.17 32.54
CA ALA A 233 25.31 5.34 33.09
C ALA A 233 26.31 4.38 32.46
N ALA A 234 25.93 3.09 32.27
CA ALA A 234 26.72 2.09 31.58
C ALA A 234 26.99 2.46 30.12
N PHE A 235 25.96 2.89 29.39
CA PHE A 235 26.08 3.38 28.01
C PHE A 235 27.11 4.51 27.92
N ARG A 236 26.99 5.52 28.77
CA ARG A 236 27.90 6.67 28.78
C ARG A 236 29.33 6.28 29.22
N GLY A 237 29.49 5.27 30.06
CA GLY A 237 30.79 4.69 30.40
C GLY A 237 31.47 4.09 29.19
N ARG A 238 30.79 3.12 28.54
CA ARG A 238 31.27 2.45 27.31
C ARG A 238 31.46 3.39 26.14
N TRP A 239 30.64 4.43 25.99
CA TRP A 239 30.83 5.47 24.98
C TRP A 239 32.21 6.13 25.08
N ARG A 240 32.67 6.46 26.33
CA ARG A 240 33.97 7.10 26.54
C ARG A 240 35.15 6.15 26.33
N GLU A 241 34.92 4.84 26.43
CA GLU A 241 35.93 3.81 26.15
C GLU A 241 36.10 3.58 24.66
N VAL A 242 34.99 3.67 23.87
CA VAL A 242 34.97 3.33 22.45
C VAL A 242 35.27 4.54 21.57
N PHE A 243 34.71 5.70 21.91
CA PHE A 243 34.83 6.90 21.06
C PHE A 243 35.82 7.90 21.63
N GLU A 244 36.72 8.35 20.77
CA GLU A 244 37.69 9.40 21.10
C GLU A 244 37.07 10.79 21.00
N GLY A 245 37.55 11.75 21.79
CA GLY A 245 37.13 13.15 21.75
C GLY A 245 36.15 13.56 22.85
N ASP A 246 35.58 14.74 22.72
CA ASP A 246 34.64 15.31 23.70
C ASP A 246 33.24 14.73 23.50
N PRO A 247 32.75 13.87 24.43
CA PRO A 247 31.42 13.24 24.27
C PRO A 247 30.28 14.23 24.26
N SER A 248 30.45 15.44 24.84
CA SER A 248 29.39 16.46 24.90
C SER A 248 29.01 17.03 23.54
N LYS A 249 29.83 16.82 22.50
CA LYS A 249 29.55 17.22 21.13
C LYS A 249 28.63 16.24 20.39
N ALA A 250 28.53 15.01 20.87
CA ALA A 250 27.68 14.00 20.28
C ALA A 250 26.23 14.12 20.81
N ASN A 251 25.28 14.33 19.91
CA ASN A 251 23.87 14.49 20.25
C ASN A 251 23.34 13.26 21.02
N ILE A 252 23.62 12.05 20.53
CA ILE A 252 23.17 10.78 21.14
C ILE A 252 23.68 10.67 22.59
N TYR A 253 24.93 10.99 22.86
CA TYR A 253 25.49 10.93 24.23
C TYR A 253 24.76 11.89 25.19
N ARG A 254 24.44 13.11 24.74
CA ARG A 254 23.70 14.10 25.54
C ARG A 254 22.27 13.65 25.79
N ASP A 255 21.60 13.18 24.74
CA ASP A 255 20.22 12.77 24.81
C ASP A 255 20.02 11.58 25.76
N ILE A 256 20.89 10.56 25.66
CA ILE A 256 20.87 9.43 26.60
C ILE A 256 21.10 9.91 28.06
N GLY A 257 22.00 10.87 28.27
CA GLY A 257 22.18 11.50 29.59
C GLY A 257 20.91 12.10 30.16
N ASN A 258 20.10 12.69 29.28
CA ASN A 258 18.81 13.31 29.62
C ASN A 258 17.62 12.32 29.63
N GLY A 259 17.85 11.05 29.39
CA GLY A 259 16.81 10.03 29.33
C GLY A 259 16.03 10.01 28.01
N ILE A 260 16.55 10.63 26.96
CA ILE A 260 15.94 10.71 25.63
C ILE A 260 16.61 9.66 24.73
N ALA A 261 15.82 8.78 24.12
CA ALA A 261 16.28 7.88 23.05
C ALA A 261 16.23 8.63 21.72
N SER A 262 17.38 9.03 21.21
CA SER A 262 17.49 9.71 19.93
C SER A 262 17.13 8.77 18.79
N ALA A 263 16.66 9.30 17.68
CA ALA A 263 16.42 8.53 16.46
C ALA A 263 17.72 7.86 15.96
N GLY A 264 17.62 6.58 15.59
CA GLY A 264 18.76 5.75 15.15
C GLY A 264 19.68 5.26 16.27
N ILE A 265 19.20 5.29 17.52
CA ILE A 265 19.94 4.79 18.71
C ILE A 265 20.20 3.29 18.66
N GLU A 266 19.39 2.53 17.91
CA GLU A 266 19.47 1.09 17.75
C GLU A 266 20.85 0.64 17.25
N TYR A 267 21.52 1.48 16.45
CA TYR A 267 22.89 1.20 15.97
C TYR A 267 23.98 1.41 17.03
N TYR A 268 23.59 1.80 18.26
CA TYR A 268 24.45 1.87 19.44
C TYR A 268 24.03 0.87 20.53
N LEU A 269 23.15 -0.09 20.18
CA LEU A 269 22.67 -1.11 21.09
C LEU A 269 23.78 -1.83 21.87
N PRO A 270 24.95 -2.15 21.27
CA PRO A 270 26.07 -2.77 22.02
C PRO A 270 26.52 -1.96 23.22
N LEU A 271 26.33 -0.66 23.26
CA LEU A 271 26.75 0.16 24.41
C LEU A 271 25.83 0.04 25.63
N PHE A 272 24.62 -0.51 25.47
CA PHE A 272 23.70 -0.76 26.59
C PHE A 272 24.04 -2.04 27.37
N PHE A 273 24.73 -3.00 26.77
CA PHE A 273 24.96 -4.32 27.33
C PHE A 273 26.46 -4.61 27.53
N GLU A 274 26.81 -5.44 28.51
CA GLU A 274 28.18 -5.94 28.64
C GLU A 274 28.51 -6.89 27.49
N GLN A 275 27.54 -7.71 27.12
CA GLN A 275 27.64 -8.62 25.99
C GLN A 275 26.30 -8.59 25.23
N THR A 276 26.38 -8.46 23.93
CA THR A 276 25.21 -8.62 23.04
C THR A 276 24.96 -10.10 22.80
N ALA A 277 23.71 -10.42 22.52
CA ALA A 277 23.29 -11.72 22.03
C ALA A 277 23.05 -11.70 20.53
N THR A 278 22.78 -12.86 19.99
CA THR A 278 22.40 -13.11 18.60
C THR A 278 21.09 -13.89 18.56
N LEU A 279 20.52 -14.07 17.40
CA LEU A 279 19.36 -14.94 17.23
C LEU A 279 19.57 -16.34 17.84
N PHE A 280 20.81 -16.88 17.71
CA PHE A 280 21.15 -18.22 18.17
C PHE A 280 21.00 -18.40 19.69
N ASP A 281 21.15 -17.32 20.46
CA ASP A 281 21.02 -17.34 21.93
C ASP A 281 19.53 -17.42 22.38
N TYR A 282 18.59 -17.14 21.49
CA TYR A 282 17.15 -17.23 21.71
C TYR A 282 16.54 -18.56 21.25
N LEU A 283 17.26 -19.33 20.41
CA LEU A 283 16.72 -20.54 19.82
C LEU A 283 16.66 -21.70 20.82
N PRO A 284 15.56 -22.49 20.83
CA PRO A 284 15.49 -23.72 21.56
C PRO A 284 16.58 -24.72 21.13
N GLU A 285 17.03 -25.52 22.09
CA GLU A 285 18.02 -26.56 21.82
C GLU A 285 17.51 -27.56 20.76
N GLY A 286 18.36 -27.90 19.81
CA GLY A 286 18.00 -28.84 18.74
C GLY A 286 17.22 -28.21 17.58
N SER A 287 17.09 -26.88 17.51
CA SER A 287 16.51 -26.19 16.37
C SER A 287 17.20 -26.58 15.06
N SER A 288 16.43 -26.70 13.99
CA SER A 288 16.91 -27.04 12.65
C SER A 288 16.75 -25.85 11.70
N PHE A 289 17.61 -25.74 10.71
CA PHE A 289 17.61 -24.61 9.78
C PHE A 289 17.23 -25.02 8.36
N ALA A 290 16.48 -24.16 7.68
CA ALA A 290 16.27 -24.19 6.24
C ALA A 290 16.79 -22.88 5.64
N LEU A 291 17.79 -22.99 4.75
CA LEU A 291 18.36 -21.86 4.02
C LEU A 291 17.71 -21.79 2.66
N VAL A 292 16.94 -20.74 2.40
CA VAL A 292 16.15 -20.58 1.18
C VAL A 292 16.74 -19.49 0.29
N GLY A 293 17.16 -19.89 -0.91
CA GLY A 293 17.86 -19.00 -1.84
C GLY A 293 19.36 -18.90 -1.59
N ASP A 294 20.01 -17.93 -2.24
CA ASP A 294 21.44 -17.70 -2.08
C ASP A 294 21.74 -16.78 -0.88
N ILE A 295 21.76 -17.40 0.31
CA ILE A 295 22.01 -16.70 1.58
C ILE A 295 23.42 -16.13 1.63
N ASP A 296 24.41 -16.84 1.09
CA ASP A 296 25.82 -16.41 1.08
C ASP A 296 25.99 -15.10 0.29
N ALA A 297 25.50 -15.06 -0.96
CA ALA A 297 25.54 -13.86 -1.78
C ALA A 297 24.74 -12.69 -1.14
N THR A 298 23.67 -12.99 -0.43
CA THR A 298 22.87 -11.96 0.28
C THR A 298 23.66 -11.36 1.43
N ILE A 299 24.33 -12.17 2.24
CA ILE A 299 25.18 -11.72 3.34
C ILE A 299 26.35 -10.88 2.81
N GLN A 300 27.02 -11.34 1.74
CA GLN A 300 28.13 -10.60 1.13
C GLN A 300 27.70 -9.24 0.61
N ARG A 301 26.55 -9.13 -0.09
CA ARG A 301 25.99 -7.85 -0.54
C ARG A 301 25.70 -6.92 0.65
N PHE A 302 25.03 -7.44 1.66
CA PHE A 302 24.73 -6.67 2.88
C PHE A 302 26.01 -6.11 3.53
N TRP A 303 27.07 -6.89 3.63
CA TRP A 303 28.34 -6.45 4.21
C TRP A 303 29.05 -5.42 3.35
N ASN A 304 29.03 -5.56 2.02
CA ASN A 304 29.59 -4.57 1.10
C ASN A 304 28.86 -3.22 1.24
N ASP A 305 27.54 -3.23 1.27
CA ASP A 305 26.72 -2.03 1.45
C ASP A 305 26.97 -1.40 2.85
N THR A 306 27.02 -2.21 3.90
CA THR A 306 27.25 -1.75 5.27
C THR A 306 28.61 -1.10 5.43
N ARG A 307 29.68 -1.71 4.91
CA ARG A 307 31.05 -1.15 4.93
C ARG A 307 31.15 0.15 4.13
N SER A 308 30.48 0.21 2.99
CA SER A 308 30.44 1.43 2.15
C SER A 308 29.75 2.57 2.90
N ARG A 309 28.60 2.30 3.55
CA ARG A 309 27.88 3.29 4.36
C ARG A 309 28.70 3.72 5.58
N TYR A 310 29.28 2.78 6.29
CA TYR A 310 30.17 3.09 7.42
C TYR A 310 31.31 4.00 7.01
N THR A 311 32.00 3.69 5.91
CA THR A 311 33.12 4.51 5.40
C THR A 311 32.70 5.91 5.03
N PHE A 312 31.50 6.06 4.46
CA PHE A 312 30.94 7.35 4.10
C PHE A 312 30.52 8.18 5.33
N LEU A 313 29.89 7.56 6.32
CA LEU A 313 29.28 8.24 7.46
C LEU A 313 30.22 8.43 8.66
N LYS A 314 31.29 7.65 8.78
CA LYS A 314 32.22 7.68 9.94
C LYS A 314 32.96 9.00 10.16
N ALA A 315 32.93 9.91 9.19
CA ALA A 315 33.56 11.22 9.31
C ALA A 315 32.73 12.23 10.14
N ASP A 316 31.47 11.91 10.43
CA ASP A 316 30.61 12.76 11.24
C ASP A 316 30.99 12.72 12.72
N ARG A 317 31.50 13.84 13.23
CA ARG A 317 31.93 13.98 14.62
C ARG A 317 30.77 14.16 15.62
N GLU A 318 29.62 14.59 15.14
CA GLU A 318 28.41 14.73 15.98
C GLU A 318 27.69 13.39 16.17
N ARG A 319 27.98 12.44 15.25
CA ARG A 319 27.42 11.09 15.27
C ARG A 319 28.48 10.03 15.00
N PRO A 320 29.45 9.83 15.91
CA PRO A 320 30.48 8.78 15.72
C PRO A 320 29.81 7.40 15.69
N LEU A 321 30.29 6.51 14.82
CA LEU A 321 29.68 5.22 14.56
C LEU A 321 30.50 4.07 15.14
N LEU A 322 29.81 3.04 15.66
CA LEU A 322 30.41 1.76 16.01
C LEU A 322 30.87 1.03 14.74
N PRO A 323 31.98 0.25 14.81
CA PRO A 323 32.35 -0.65 13.72
C PRO A 323 31.19 -1.60 13.36
N PRO A 324 31.05 -1.97 12.07
CA PRO A 324 29.98 -2.86 11.65
C PRO A 324 29.96 -4.21 12.37
N GLU A 325 31.11 -4.72 12.72
CA GLU A 325 31.31 -6.00 13.40
C GLU A 325 30.74 -6.00 14.84
N ASP A 326 30.62 -4.83 15.46
CA ASP A 326 30.00 -4.68 16.79
C ASP A 326 28.49 -4.77 16.75
N ILE A 327 27.88 -4.48 15.57
CA ILE A 327 26.43 -4.42 15.38
C ILE A 327 25.89 -5.65 14.66
N PHE A 328 26.68 -6.24 13.76
CA PHE A 328 26.30 -7.36 12.92
C PHE A 328 27.30 -8.52 13.01
N LEU A 329 26.78 -9.74 12.91
CA LEU A 329 27.61 -10.92 12.67
C LEU A 329 28.20 -10.85 11.27
N ASN A 330 29.50 -11.15 11.12
CA ASN A 330 30.08 -11.37 9.81
C ASN A 330 29.67 -12.74 9.23
N ASP A 331 29.99 -13.00 7.98
CA ASP A 331 29.69 -14.25 7.30
C ASP A 331 30.32 -15.47 7.99
N GLU A 332 31.58 -15.38 8.39
CA GLU A 332 32.31 -16.46 9.06
C GLU A 332 31.67 -16.81 10.41
N ASP A 333 31.35 -15.81 11.24
CA ASP A 333 30.68 -16.00 12.53
C ASP A 333 29.28 -16.60 12.35
N PHE A 334 28.48 -16.09 11.41
CA PHE A 334 27.15 -16.61 11.13
C PHE A 334 27.18 -18.09 10.74
N PHE A 335 28.02 -18.45 9.76
CA PHE A 335 28.13 -19.85 9.34
C PHE A 335 28.76 -20.75 10.38
N THR A 336 29.62 -20.22 11.27
CA THR A 336 30.15 -20.96 12.41
C THR A 336 29.05 -21.29 13.41
N LEU A 337 28.18 -20.33 13.74
CA LEU A 337 27.06 -20.52 14.65
C LEU A 337 26.01 -21.49 14.13
N ILE A 338 25.74 -21.47 12.82
CA ILE A 338 24.73 -22.36 12.23
C ILE A 338 25.24 -23.80 12.02
N LYS A 339 26.57 -24.00 11.96
CA LYS A 339 27.20 -25.28 11.64
C LYS A 339 26.81 -26.44 12.55
N PRO A 340 26.64 -26.30 13.90
CA PRO A 340 26.22 -27.38 14.79
C PRO A 340 24.76 -27.87 14.51
N HIS A 341 23.93 -27.06 13.88
CA HIS A 341 22.53 -27.38 13.64
C HIS A 341 22.35 -28.28 12.42
N ALA A 342 21.23 -29.00 12.37
CA ALA A 342 20.76 -29.69 11.18
C ALA A 342 20.32 -28.66 10.12
N ARG A 343 20.71 -28.83 8.86
CA ARG A 343 20.51 -27.80 7.83
C ARG A 343 19.99 -28.38 6.54
N TRP A 344 18.86 -27.84 6.07
CA TRP A 344 18.45 -27.96 4.67
C TRP A 344 18.91 -26.73 3.89
N VAL A 345 19.33 -26.96 2.65
CA VAL A 345 19.64 -25.87 1.71
C VAL A 345 18.71 -26.02 0.50
N LEU A 346 17.88 -25.02 0.27
CA LEU A 346 16.94 -24.93 -0.83
C LEU A 346 17.49 -23.92 -1.84
N GLN A 347 17.83 -24.40 -3.04
CA GLN A 347 18.34 -23.57 -4.13
C GLN A 347 17.20 -23.17 -5.05
N GLU A 348 17.35 -22.03 -5.75
CA GLU A 348 16.38 -21.62 -6.76
C GLU A 348 16.23 -22.70 -7.84
N ALA A 349 14.98 -23.01 -8.17
CA ALA A 349 14.62 -24.02 -9.13
C ALA A 349 14.64 -23.45 -10.56
N THR A 350 15.62 -23.85 -11.36
CA THR A 350 15.71 -23.48 -12.77
C THR A 350 15.19 -24.58 -13.71
N THR A 351 15.18 -25.83 -13.26
CA THR A 351 14.77 -27.01 -14.02
C THR A 351 13.96 -27.96 -13.13
N ALA A 352 13.14 -28.83 -13.75
CA ALA A 352 12.40 -29.86 -13.03
C ALA A 352 13.33 -30.73 -12.18
N SER A 353 12.89 -31.09 -11.00
CA SER A 353 13.58 -31.94 -10.03
C SER A 353 12.78 -33.23 -9.78
N GLU A 354 13.39 -34.17 -9.05
CA GLU A 354 12.71 -35.40 -8.63
C GLU A 354 11.50 -35.15 -7.72
N LEU A 355 11.50 -34.01 -6.98
CA LEU A 355 10.45 -33.68 -6.02
C LEU A 355 9.35 -32.78 -6.60
N SER A 356 9.69 -31.87 -7.49
CA SER A 356 8.73 -30.95 -8.08
C SER A 356 9.14 -30.49 -9.48
N ALA A 357 8.15 -30.05 -10.25
CA ALA A 357 8.35 -29.47 -11.56
C ALA A 357 7.49 -28.19 -11.70
N PRO A 358 7.90 -27.25 -12.56
CA PRO A 358 7.04 -26.14 -12.93
C PRO A 358 5.83 -26.63 -13.70
N LEU A 359 4.74 -25.87 -13.64
CA LEU A 359 3.56 -26.14 -14.48
C LEU A 359 3.90 -25.91 -15.95
N PRO A 360 3.32 -26.71 -16.87
CA PRO A 360 3.38 -26.41 -18.30
C PRO A 360 2.61 -25.12 -18.61
N ASP A 361 2.63 -24.67 -19.85
CA ASP A 361 1.81 -23.53 -20.29
C ASP A 361 0.32 -23.91 -20.26
N ILE A 362 -0.37 -23.49 -19.20
CA ILE A 362 -1.80 -23.67 -18.97
C ILE A 362 -2.59 -22.37 -19.06
N ALA A 363 -1.92 -21.31 -19.55
CA ALA A 363 -2.50 -19.99 -19.57
C ALA A 363 -3.81 -19.92 -20.39
N VAL A 364 -4.74 -19.17 -19.86
CA VAL A 364 -6.02 -18.84 -20.52
C VAL A 364 -5.74 -18.01 -21.76
N ASN A 365 -6.13 -18.51 -22.91
CA ASN A 365 -5.99 -17.80 -24.19
C ASN A 365 -7.35 -17.34 -24.71
N ARG A 366 -7.72 -16.12 -24.36
CA ARG A 366 -9.01 -15.51 -24.75
C ARG A 366 -9.21 -15.27 -26.24
N ARG A 367 -8.22 -15.61 -27.08
CA ARG A 367 -8.32 -15.50 -28.56
C ARG A 367 -8.82 -16.79 -29.21
N LEU A 368 -8.86 -17.89 -28.47
CA LEU A 368 -9.37 -19.17 -28.93
C LEU A 368 -10.88 -19.27 -28.68
N ASP A 369 -11.56 -20.09 -29.43
CA ASP A 369 -12.97 -20.40 -29.24
C ASP A 369 -13.23 -21.02 -27.85
N ASP A 370 -12.34 -21.91 -27.40
CA ASP A 370 -12.25 -22.36 -26.01
C ASP A 370 -10.97 -21.78 -25.36
N PRO A 371 -11.10 -20.73 -24.54
CA PRO A 371 -9.98 -20.12 -23.87
C PRO A 371 -9.22 -21.05 -22.89
N LEU A 372 -9.87 -22.11 -22.43
CA LEU A 372 -9.34 -23.09 -21.48
C LEU A 372 -8.65 -24.29 -22.15
N THR A 373 -8.41 -24.25 -23.45
CA THR A 373 -7.84 -25.39 -24.23
C THR A 373 -6.56 -25.92 -23.58
N ASN A 374 -5.63 -25.07 -23.19
CA ASN A 374 -4.36 -25.50 -22.59
C ASN A 374 -4.58 -26.12 -21.20
N LEU A 375 -5.38 -25.48 -20.36
CA LEU A 375 -5.74 -26.01 -19.03
C LEU A 375 -6.45 -27.36 -19.16
N ARG A 376 -7.39 -27.49 -20.10
CA ARG A 376 -8.15 -28.71 -20.34
C ARG A 376 -7.23 -29.84 -20.81
N ALA A 377 -6.31 -29.55 -21.72
CA ALA A 377 -5.31 -30.52 -22.19
C ALA A 377 -4.44 -31.04 -21.03
N PHE A 378 -3.97 -30.14 -20.17
CA PHE A 378 -3.24 -30.49 -18.95
C PHE A 378 -4.07 -31.39 -18.03
N LEU A 379 -5.32 -30.98 -17.73
CA LEU A 379 -6.21 -31.72 -16.83
C LEU A 379 -6.55 -33.13 -17.35
N LEU A 380 -6.51 -33.37 -18.66
CA LEU A 380 -6.73 -34.68 -19.27
C LEU A 380 -5.47 -35.57 -19.23
N GLN A 381 -4.29 -34.95 -19.24
CA GLN A 381 -3.02 -35.69 -19.32
C GLN A 381 -2.42 -35.97 -17.94
N THR A 382 -2.74 -35.16 -16.92
CA THR A 382 -2.15 -35.30 -15.59
C THR A 382 -2.77 -36.46 -14.82
N ASP A 383 -1.92 -37.25 -14.15
CA ASP A 383 -2.30 -38.28 -13.18
C ASP A 383 -2.43 -37.71 -11.75
N LYS A 384 -2.13 -36.43 -11.58
CA LYS A 384 -2.13 -35.75 -10.28
C LYS A 384 -3.51 -35.24 -9.90
N ARG A 385 -3.77 -35.21 -8.59
CA ARG A 385 -4.89 -34.44 -8.07
C ARG A 385 -4.61 -32.96 -8.21
N VAL A 386 -5.57 -32.19 -8.69
CA VAL A 386 -5.39 -30.78 -9.04
C VAL A 386 -6.18 -29.88 -8.10
N MET A 387 -5.48 -28.94 -7.49
CA MET A 387 -6.10 -27.83 -6.74
C MET A 387 -5.83 -26.53 -7.48
N ILE A 388 -6.89 -25.89 -7.97
CA ILE A 388 -6.82 -24.53 -8.51
C ILE A 388 -7.05 -23.56 -7.38
N CYS A 389 -6.13 -22.63 -7.19
CA CYS A 389 -6.06 -21.73 -6.06
C CYS A 389 -6.43 -20.31 -6.49
N ALA A 390 -7.50 -19.77 -5.92
CA ALA A 390 -7.89 -18.39 -6.06
C ALA A 390 -7.31 -17.55 -4.91
N GLU A 391 -6.99 -16.30 -5.15
CA GLU A 391 -6.42 -15.39 -4.15
C GLU A 391 -7.46 -14.97 -3.09
N SER A 392 -8.74 -14.91 -3.47
CA SER A 392 -9.83 -14.49 -2.58
C SER A 392 -11.15 -15.21 -2.89
N GLY A 393 -12.12 -15.07 -1.98
CA GLY A 393 -13.47 -15.63 -2.16
C GLY A 393 -14.15 -15.09 -3.43
N GLY A 394 -14.07 -13.80 -3.69
CA GLY A 394 -14.61 -13.20 -4.90
C GLY A 394 -13.94 -13.70 -6.17
N ARG A 395 -12.63 -13.89 -6.15
CA ARG A 395 -11.86 -14.48 -7.27
C ARG A 395 -12.25 -15.94 -7.49
N ARG A 396 -12.44 -16.70 -6.44
CA ARG A 396 -12.91 -18.09 -6.52
C ARG A 396 -14.25 -18.17 -7.23
N GLU A 397 -15.22 -17.33 -6.88
CA GLU A 397 -16.55 -17.32 -7.53
C GLU A 397 -16.43 -16.88 -8.99
N THR A 398 -15.64 -15.87 -9.30
CA THR A 398 -15.38 -15.44 -10.69
C THR A 398 -14.75 -16.56 -11.52
N LEU A 399 -13.78 -17.28 -10.98
CA LEU A 399 -13.16 -18.42 -11.65
C LEU A 399 -14.17 -19.57 -11.83
N ARG A 400 -15.01 -19.83 -10.81
CA ARG A 400 -16.03 -20.87 -10.87
C ARG A 400 -17.04 -20.59 -11.99
N GLU A 401 -17.54 -19.35 -12.08
CA GLU A 401 -18.45 -18.94 -13.14
C GLU A 401 -17.78 -19.05 -14.52
N TYR A 402 -16.55 -18.58 -14.63
CA TYR A 402 -15.77 -18.64 -15.87
C TYR A 402 -15.53 -20.07 -16.33
N PHE A 403 -15.15 -20.98 -15.44
CA PHE A 403 -14.97 -22.39 -15.77
C PHE A 403 -16.30 -23.09 -16.14
N ASN A 404 -17.39 -22.74 -15.47
CA ASN A 404 -18.71 -23.27 -15.81
C ASN A 404 -19.19 -22.78 -17.19
N GLU A 405 -18.89 -21.53 -17.56
CA GLU A 405 -19.23 -20.99 -18.89
C GLU A 405 -18.60 -21.82 -20.04
N TYR A 406 -17.43 -22.37 -19.78
CA TYR A 406 -16.70 -23.21 -20.75
C TYR A 406 -16.75 -24.70 -20.43
N ASP A 407 -17.83 -25.20 -19.84
CA ASP A 407 -18.08 -26.61 -19.52
C ASP A 407 -16.94 -27.30 -18.75
N LEU A 408 -16.35 -26.61 -17.79
CA LEU A 408 -15.34 -27.15 -16.86
C LEU A 408 -15.80 -26.94 -15.40
N PRO A 409 -16.86 -27.63 -14.94
CA PRO A 409 -17.33 -27.48 -13.57
C PRO A 409 -16.28 -28.04 -12.58
N LEU A 410 -15.91 -27.22 -11.60
CA LEU A 410 -15.01 -27.59 -10.52
C LEU A 410 -15.76 -27.57 -9.19
N LYS A 411 -15.46 -28.52 -8.34
CA LYS A 411 -16.00 -28.56 -6.97
C LYS A 411 -15.23 -27.59 -6.09
N VAL A 412 -15.94 -26.84 -5.28
CA VAL A 412 -15.32 -25.93 -4.29
C VAL A 412 -14.83 -26.74 -3.09
N CYS A 413 -13.67 -26.39 -2.59
CA CYS A 413 -13.04 -26.95 -1.42
C CYS A 413 -12.62 -25.80 -0.49
N ASP A 414 -12.85 -25.95 0.81
CA ASP A 414 -12.60 -24.87 1.78
C ASP A 414 -11.21 -24.95 2.41
N SER A 415 -10.58 -26.13 2.40
CA SER A 415 -9.27 -26.33 3.00
C SER A 415 -8.44 -27.39 2.28
N LEU A 416 -7.14 -27.41 2.56
CA LEU A 416 -6.26 -28.48 2.11
C LEU A 416 -6.64 -29.86 2.73
N ASP A 417 -7.11 -29.85 3.97
CA ASP A 417 -7.54 -31.08 4.63
C ASP A 417 -8.79 -31.67 3.97
N ASP A 418 -9.76 -30.85 3.59
CA ASP A 418 -10.93 -31.30 2.83
C ASP A 418 -10.51 -31.90 1.48
N PHE A 419 -9.56 -31.28 0.81
CA PHE A 419 -9.01 -31.83 -0.42
C PHE A 419 -8.28 -33.15 -0.20
N ARG A 420 -7.46 -33.27 0.84
CA ARG A 420 -6.73 -34.53 1.13
C ARG A 420 -7.66 -35.66 1.49
N ASN A 421 -8.66 -35.39 2.32
CA ASN A 421 -9.62 -36.37 2.82
C ASN A 421 -10.73 -36.68 1.81
N GLY A 422 -10.96 -35.78 0.86
CA GLY A 422 -11.94 -35.96 -0.21
C GLY A 422 -11.44 -36.86 -1.34
N SER A 423 -12.38 -37.36 -2.15
CA SER A 423 -12.10 -38.19 -3.33
C SER A 423 -12.01 -37.42 -4.63
N ASP A 424 -12.25 -36.11 -4.60
CA ASP A 424 -12.32 -35.29 -5.80
C ASP A 424 -10.93 -35.11 -6.42
N ALA A 425 -10.81 -35.40 -7.71
CA ALA A 425 -9.55 -35.27 -8.44
C ALA A 425 -9.19 -33.82 -8.76
N ARG A 426 -10.19 -32.92 -8.81
CA ARG A 426 -10.05 -31.53 -9.23
C ARG A 426 -10.92 -30.64 -8.38
N VAL A 427 -10.32 -29.63 -7.76
CA VAL A 427 -11.05 -28.70 -6.89
C VAL A 427 -10.61 -27.27 -7.13
N LEU A 428 -11.48 -26.33 -6.73
CA LEU A 428 -11.21 -24.89 -6.67
C LEU A 428 -11.23 -24.46 -5.19
N CYS A 429 -10.14 -23.87 -4.71
CA CYS A 429 -9.96 -23.47 -3.33
C CYS A 429 -9.50 -22.01 -3.23
N VAL A 430 -9.71 -21.37 -2.07
CA VAL A 430 -9.03 -20.12 -1.74
C VAL A 430 -7.73 -20.47 -1.03
N ALA A 431 -6.61 -20.06 -1.58
CA ALA A 431 -5.29 -20.31 -1.01
C ALA A 431 -4.31 -19.17 -1.33
N PRO A 432 -3.53 -18.71 -0.36
CA PRO A 432 -2.60 -17.59 -0.52
C PRO A 432 -1.27 -18.06 -1.15
N LEU A 433 -1.35 -18.77 -2.28
CA LEU A 433 -0.17 -19.30 -2.95
C LEU A 433 0.26 -18.36 -4.08
N HIS A 434 1.55 -18.01 -4.09
CA HIS A 434 2.11 -17.08 -5.07
C HIS A 434 2.35 -17.72 -6.45
N ALA A 435 2.80 -18.97 -6.48
CA ALA A 435 3.07 -19.69 -7.70
C ALA A 435 2.71 -21.17 -7.55
N GLY A 436 2.18 -21.75 -8.63
CA GLY A 436 1.82 -23.16 -8.67
C GLY A 436 3.01 -24.08 -8.83
N ALA A 437 2.77 -25.39 -8.65
CA ALA A 437 3.79 -26.43 -8.81
C ALA A 437 3.17 -27.80 -9.05
N LEU A 438 3.93 -28.67 -9.73
CA LEU A 438 3.65 -30.10 -9.81
C LEU A 438 4.49 -30.84 -8.75
N LEU A 439 3.83 -31.44 -7.77
CA LEU A 439 4.48 -32.24 -6.74
C LEU A 439 4.60 -33.70 -7.19
N SER A 440 5.75 -34.33 -6.89
CA SER A 440 5.96 -35.76 -7.14
C SER A 440 5.09 -36.63 -6.23
N SER A 441 5.07 -37.94 -6.53
CA SER A 441 4.38 -38.93 -5.68
C SER A 441 4.92 -38.95 -4.23
N GLU A 442 6.18 -38.62 -4.05
CA GLU A 442 6.82 -38.50 -2.73
C GLU A 442 6.27 -37.32 -1.91
N LEU A 443 5.87 -36.24 -2.56
CA LEU A 443 5.24 -35.07 -1.94
C LEU A 443 3.71 -35.10 -1.99
N GLY A 444 3.08 -36.19 -2.41
CA GLY A 444 1.64 -36.39 -2.37
C GLY A 444 0.92 -36.34 -3.71
N ASN A 445 1.63 -36.27 -4.84
CA ASN A 445 1.09 -36.32 -6.21
C ASN A 445 0.01 -35.28 -6.49
N ILE A 446 0.27 -34.03 -6.12
CA ILE A 446 -0.65 -32.89 -6.23
C ILE A 446 -0.12 -31.88 -7.25
N ALA A 447 -1.00 -31.29 -8.01
CA ALA A 447 -0.75 -30.10 -8.82
C ALA A 447 -1.46 -28.90 -8.20
N PHE A 448 -0.72 -27.89 -7.76
CA PHE A 448 -1.24 -26.59 -7.37
C PHE A 448 -1.18 -25.65 -8.56
N ILE A 449 -2.29 -25.05 -8.94
CA ILE A 449 -2.41 -24.09 -10.02
C ILE A 449 -2.88 -22.78 -9.40
N THR A 450 -2.16 -21.69 -9.60
CA THR A 450 -2.58 -20.37 -9.13
C THR A 450 -3.04 -19.48 -10.29
N GLU A 451 -3.59 -18.33 -9.98
CA GLU A 451 -3.99 -17.36 -10.99
C GLU A 451 -2.78 -16.84 -11.80
N THR A 452 -1.58 -16.90 -11.24
CA THR A 452 -0.33 -16.53 -11.93
C THR A 452 -0.12 -17.35 -13.19
N GLU A 453 -0.32 -18.67 -13.14
CA GLU A 453 -0.16 -19.55 -14.30
C GLU A 453 -1.34 -19.46 -15.26
N LEU A 454 -2.55 -19.25 -14.73
CA LEU A 454 -3.75 -19.11 -15.58
C LEU A 454 -3.70 -17.85 -16.45
N TYR A 455 -3.09 -16.78 -15.95
CA TYR A 455 -3.04 -15.49 -16.65
C TYR A 455 -1.63 -15.07 -17.14
N ALA A 456 -0.65 -15.97 -17.09
CA ALA A 456 0.74 -15.71 -17.49
C ALA A 456 0.96 -15.36 -18.98
N GLY A 457 -0.02 -15.63 -19.84
CA GLY A 457 0.09 -15.49 -21.31
C GLY A 457 0.20 -14.06 -21.85
N SER A 458 0.12 -13.02 -21.01
CA SER A 458 0.23 -11.61 -21.47
C SER A 458 1.64 -11.01 -21.42
N GLY A 459 2.65 -11.74 -20.91
CA GLY A 459 3.98 -11.20 -20.59
C GLY A 459 5.17 -11.61 -21.46
N ARG A 460 5.05 -12.63 -22.31
CA ARG A 460 6.21 -13.20 -23.04
C ARG A 460 6.08 -13.20 -24.55
N ARG A 461 5.86 -12.09 -25.22
CA ARG A 461 6.19 -11.85 -26.65
C ARG A 461 5.98 -10.39 -27.03
N ALA A 462 6.94 -9.54 -26.72
CA ALA A 462 7.07 -8.25 -27.38
C ALA A 462 8.55 -7.93 -27.66
N GLY A 463 9.14 -8.75 -28.49
CA GLY A 463 10.29 -8.37 -29.28
C GLY A 463 9.83 -8.17 -30.71
N ARG A 464 10.03 -6.95 -31.24
CA ARG A 464 9.84 -6.51 -32.63
C ARG A 464 8.41 -6.28 -33.14
N LYS A 465 7.99 -5.01 -33.14
CA LYS A 465 7.81 -4.26 -34.39
C LYS A 465 7.64 -2.78 -34.06
N ARG A 466 8.52 -2.02 -34.62
CA ARG A 466 8.57 -0.57 -34.70
C ARG A 466 7.61 -0.10 -35.78
N GLN A 467 7.05 1.07 -35.56
CA GLN A 467 6.52 2.04 -36.55
C GLN A 467 5.02 2.14 -36.74
N GLU A 468 4.61 3.39 -36.54
CA GLU A 468 3.58 4.17 -37.24
C GLU A 468 2.18 4.18 -36.67
N ALA A 469 1.81 5.24 -36.02
CA ALA A 469 1.07 6.39 -36.51
C ALA A 469 0.65 7.28 -35.34
N ALA A 470 1.12 8.52 -35.39
CA ALA A 470 0.63 9.58 -34.55
C ALA A 470 -0.86 9.83 -34.84
N THR A 471 -1.67 9.74 -33.84
CA THR A 471 -2.98 10.38 -33.84
C THR A 471 -3.22 11.00 -32.48
N GLN A 472 -3.40 12.32 -32.53
CA GLN A 472 -3.69 13.23 -31.47
C GLN A 472 -4.66 12.66 -30.45
N VAL A 473 -4.21 12.56 -29.22
CA VAL A 473 -5.10 12.58 -28.06
C VAL A 473 -4.87 13.92 -27.38
N GLU A 474 -5.83 14.82 -27.51
CA GLU A 474 -5.90 16.03 -26.72
C GLU A 474 -5.90 15.68 -25.25
N SER A 475 -4.72 15.69 -24.65
CA SER A 475 -4.60 15.70 -23.20
C SER A 475 -4.99 17.09 -22.72
N MET A 476 -6.11 17.19 -22.02
CA MET A 476 -6.49 18.39 -21.28
C MET A 476 -5.45 18.60 -20.17
N VAL A 477 -4.40 19.31 -20.50
CA VAL A 477 -3.42 19.75 -19.52
C VAL A 477 -4.01 20.91 -18.75
N ARG A 478 -4.21 20.75 -17.46
CA ARG A 478 -4.90 21.73 -16.60
C ARG A 478 -3.98 22.59 -15.75
N ASP A 479 -2.68 22.50 -15.93
CA ASP A 479 -1.76 23.21 -15.05
C ASP A 479 -0.87 24.22 -15.80
N LEU A 480 -0.71 25.40 -15.23
CA LEU A 480 0.16 26.45 -15.75
C LEU A 480 1.65 26.02 -15.76
N SER A 481 2.01 24.98 -15.02
CA SER A 481 3.35 24.39 -15.01
C SER A 481 3.75 23.67 -16.29
N GLU A 482 2.79 23.34 -17.15
CA GLU A 482 3.02 22.69 -18.45
C GLU A 482 2.93 23.65 -19.65
N LEU A 483 2.85 24.95 -19.41
CA LEU A 483 2.85 25.94 -20.48
C LEU A 483 4.17 25.94 -21.24
N LYS A 484 4.09 25.69 -22.52
CA LYS A 484 5.22 25.83 -23.46
C LYS A 484 5.26 27.24 -24.03
N ILE A 485 6.46 27.71 -24.37
CA ILE A 485 6.61 28.97 -25.09
C ILE A 485 5.81 28.88 -26.38
N GLY A 486 4.95 29.88 -26.61
CA GLY A 486 4.03 29.94 -27.73
C GLY A 486 2.59 29.49 -27.42
N ASP A 487 2.35 28.87 -26.27
CA ASP A 487 1.00 28.41 -25.86
C ASP A 487 0.06 29.61 -25.60
N PRO A 488 -1.20 29.55 -26.08
CA PRO A 488 -2.19 30.58 -25.77
C PRO A 488 -2.66 30.44 -24.31
N VAL A 489 -2.73 31.59 -23.64
CA VAL A 489 -3.23 31.73 -22.27
C VAL A 489 -4.28 32.83 -22.20
N VAL A 490 -5.19 32.70 -21.23
CA VAL A 490 -6.26 33.68 -21.03
C VAL A 490 -6.01 34.47 -19.75
N HIS A 491 -5.81 35.76 -19.88
CA HIS A 491 -5.76 36.66 -18.73
C HIS A 491 -7.16 37.20 -18.43
N ILE A 492 -7.58 37.15 -17.16
CA ILE A 492 -8.96 37.51 -16.76
C ILE A 492 -9.40 38.92 -17.17
N ASN A 493 -8.47 39.88 -17.26
CA ASN A 493 -8.74 41.28 -17.64
C ASN A 493 -8.30 41.65 -19.04
N HIS A 494 -7.40 40.89 -19.67
CA HIS A 494 -6.79 41.28 -20.95
C HIS A 494 -7.06 40.30 -22.10
N GLY A 495 -7.67 39.16 -21.80
CA GLY A 495 -8.04 38.17 -22.81
C GLY A 495 -6.89 37.26 -23.21
N ILE A 496 -6.90 36.78 -24.46
CA ILE A 496 -6.01 35.74 -24.96
C ILE A 496 -4.71 36.34 -25.41
N GLY A 497 -3.60 35.89 -24.83
CA GLY A 497 -2.21 36.18 -25.22
C GLY A 497 -1.42 34.88 -25.39
N ARG A 498 -0.16 34.95 -25.87
CA ARG A 498 0.75 33.82 -25.97
C ARG A 498 1.83 33.89 -24.92
N TYR A 499 2.06 32.81 -24.25
CA TYR A 499 3.11 32.67 -23.24
C TYR A 499 4.49 32.60 -23.90
N GLN A 500 5.44 33.42 -23.43
CA GLN A 500 6.79 33.53 -23.99
C GLN A 500 7.88 33.14 -22.97
N GLY A 501 7.49 32.66 -21.81
CA GLY A 501 8.44 32.26 -20.77
C GLY A 501 8.36 33.13 -19.52
N LEU A 502 9.24 32.81 -18.56
CA LEU A 502 9.44 33.59 -17.34
C LEU A 502 10.61 34.55 -17.51
N ILE A 503 10.46 35.76 -17.01
CA ILE A 503 11.50 36.80 -17.01
C ILE A 503 11.64 37.31 -15.58
N SER A 504 12.88 37.40 -15.09
CA SER A 504 13.17 38.04 -13.81
C SER A 504 13.41 39.52 -14.04
N MET A 505 12.72 40.41 -13.32
CA MET A 505 12.89 41.84 -13.33
C MET A 505 12.96 42.39 -11.91
N ASP A 506 13.92 43.30 -11.69
CA ASP A 506 13.98 44.08 -10.45
C ASP A 506 13.24 45.41 -10.66
N LEU A 507 12.11 45.57 -9.96
CA LEU A 507 11.32 46.80 -9.96
C LEU A 507 11.60 47.69 -8.74
N GLY A 508 12.72 47.49 -8.03
CA GLY A 508 13.13 48.29 -6.90
C GLY A 508 12.79 47.66 -5.53
N GLU A 509 12.16 46.48 -5.51
CA GLU A 509 11.82 45.70 -4.29
C GLU A 509 12.51 44.32 -4.28
N GLY A 510 13.51 44.11 -5.17
CA GLY A 510 14.21 42.85 -5.39
C GLY A 510 13.72 42.10 -6.65
N GLU A 511 14.51 41.12 -7.10
CA GLU A 511 14.22 40.31 -8.29
C GLU A 511 12.88 39.55 -8.12
N THR A 512 11.95 39.84 -9.03
CA THR A 512 10.64 39.20 -9.08
C THR A 512 10.46 38.55 -10.44
N GLU A 513 9.93 37.35 -10.47
CA GLU A 513 9.62 36.62 -11.70
C GLU A 513 8.24 37.02 -12.26
N PHE A 514 8.20 37.24 -13.59
CA PHE A 514 7.01 37.60 -14.36
C PHE A 514 6.79 36.62 -15.50
N LEU A 515 5.53 36.26 -15.75
CA LEU A 515 5.14 35.67 -17.02
C LEU A 515 5.14 36.71 -18.10
N HIS A 516 5.88 36.46 -19.17
CA HIS A 516 5.84 37.27 -20.38
C HIS A 516 4.76 36.73 -21.32
N LEU A 517 3.80 37.58 -21.65
CA LEU A 517 2.70 37.30 -22.56
C LEU A 517 2.71 38.24 -23.74
N ASP A 518 2.69 37.68 -24.95
CA ASP A 518 2.56 38.44 -26.18
C ASP A 518 1.08 38.53 -26.58
N TYR A 519 0.66 39.74 -26.98
CA TYR A 519 -0.66 40.07 -27.46
C TYR A 519 -0.63 40.56 -28.92
N ALA A 520 -1.80 40.73 -29.53
CA ALA A 520 -1.86 41.28 -30.89
C ALA A 520 -1.22 42.66 -31.00
N LYS A 521 -0.62 42.97 -32.16
CA LYS A 521 0.11 44.21 -32.45
C LYS A 521 1.42 44.34 -31.64
N ASP A 522 2.10 43.25 -31.41
CA ASP A 522 3.38 43.18 -30.67
C ASP A 522 3.34 43.79 -29.24
N ALA A 523 2.14 43.88 -28.68
CA ALA A 523 1.96 44.35 -27.31
C ALA A 523 2.35 43.25 -26.31
N LYS A 524 3.11 43.64 -25.28
CA LYS A 524 3.61 42.73 -24.25
C LYS A 524 2.99 42.98 -22.88
N LEU A 525 2.65 41.93 -22.15
CA LEU A 525 2.14 42.03 -20.80
C LEU A 525 3.02 41.17 -19.89
N TYR A 526 3.41 41.74 -18.76
CA TYR A 526 4.19 41.02 -17.73
C TYR A 526 3.29 40.82 -16.52
N VAL A 527 3.06 39.57 -16.14
CA VAL A 527 2.22 39.21 -15.01
C VAL A 527 3.09 38.63 -13.91
N PRO A 528 3.12 39.23 -12.71
CA PRO A 528 3.87 38.68 -11.60
C PRO A 528 3.46 37.24 -11.28
N VAL A 529 4.41 36.36 -10.99
CA VAL A 529 4.14 34.97 -10.62
C VAL A 529 3.24 34.90 -9.37
N SER A 530 3.27 35.91 -8.50
CA SER A 530 2.34 36.04 -7.35
C SER A 530 0.87 36.22 -7.76
N GLN A 531 0.60 36.63 -9.02
CA GLN A 531 -0.75 36.84 -9.56
C GLN A 531 -1.16 35.78 -10.58
N LEU A 532 -0.57 34.60 -10.57
CA LEU A 532 -0.91 33.52 -11.51
C LEU A 532 -2.40 33.13 -11.52
N HIS A 533 -3.13 33.42 -10.47
CA HIS A 533 -4.59 33.19 -10.39
C HIS A 533 -5.41 33.99 -11.42
N VAL A 534 -4.84 35.06 -12.02
CA VAL A 534 -5.50 35.83 -13.07
C VAL A 534 -5.30 35.23 -14.47
N ILE A 535 -4.50 34.17 -14.59
CA ILE A 535 -4.18 33.49 -15.84
C ILE A 535 -4.79 32.09 -15.82
N SER A 536 -5.41 31.71 -16.90
CA SER A 536 -5.89 30.36 -17.18
C SER A 536 -5.43 29.91 -18.55
N ARG A 537 -5.38 28.60 -18.74
CA ARG A 537 -5.05 28.01 -20.03
C ARG A 537 -6.19 28.23 -21.03
N TYR A 538 -5.84 28.43 -22.27
CA TYR A 538 -6.81 28.51 -23.35
C TYR A 538 -7.36 27.11 -23.67
N SER A 539 -8.65 26.93 -23.54
CA SER A 539 -9.37 25.67 -23.78
C SER A 539 -10.23 25.67 -25.06
N GLY A 540 -9.98 26.61 -25.97
CA GLY A 540 -10.70 26.70 -27.22
C GLY A 540 -10.18 25.79 -28.33
N ALA A 541 -10.40 26.14 -29.56
CA ALA A 541 -9.92 25.43 -30.75
C ALA A 541 -8.38 25.28 -30.77
N SER A 542 -7.80 24.70 -31.83
CA SER A 542 -6.36 24.46 -31.94
C SER A 542 -5.52 25.61 -31.37
N PRO A 543 -4.49 25.36 -30.56
CA PRO A 543 -3.61 26.38 -30.00
C PRO A 543 -2.98 27.33 -31.06
N GLU A 544 -2.77 26.82 -32.27
CA GLU A 544 -2.20 27.58 -33.39
C GLU A 544 -3.17 28.65 -33.92
N ASP A 545 -4.48 28.38 -33.84
CA ASP A 545 -5.55 29.26 -34.35
C ASP A 545 -6.18 30.16 -33.27
N ALA A 546 -5.59 30.21 -32.08
CA ALA A 546 -6.12 31.00 -30.97
C ALA A 546 -6.11 32.50 -31.31
N PRO A 547 -7.25 33.20 -31.25
CA PRO A 547 -7.34 34.62 -31.59
C PRO A 547 -6.66 35.45 -30.49
N LEU A 548 -5.59 36.14 -30.85
CA LEU A 548 -4.92 37.07 -29.93
C LEU A 548 -5.73 38.36 -29.79
N HIS A 549 -5.96 38.79 -28.56
CA HIS A 549 -6.64 40.05 -28.26
C HIS A 549 -5.64 41.23 -28.32
N ALA A 550 -6.15 42.40 -28.69
CA ALA A 550 -5.38 43.66 -28.63
C ALA A 550 -5.63 44.30 -27.25
N LEU A 551 -4.55 44.65 -26.54
CA LEU A 551 -4.64 45.33 -25.25
C LEU A 551 -5.39 46.65 -25.35
N GLY A 552 -6.37 46.90 -24.49
CA GLY A 552 -7.17 48.14 -24.45
C GLY A 552 -8.26 48.28 -25.55
N SER A 553 -8.53 47.24 -26.36
CA SER A 553 -9.50 47.34 -27.49
C SER A 553 -10.96 47.12 -27.09
N GLY A 554 -11.27 46.75 -25.85
CA GLY A 554 -12.63 46.42 -25.41
C GLY A 554 -13.22 45.14 -26.03
N GLN A 555 -12.47 44.44 -26.87
CA GLN A 555 -12.90 43.15 -27.46
C GLN A 555 -13.10 42.09 -26.44
N TRP A 556 -12.23 42.01 -25.43
CA TRP A 556 -12.31 41.06 -24.33
C TRP A 556 -13.53 41.28 -23.43
N ASP A 557 -13.87 42.57 -23.16
CA ASP A 557 -15.05 42.88 -22.34
C ASP A 557 -16.35 42.46 -23.03
N LYS A 558 -16.41 42.56 -24.38
CA LYS A 558 -17.54 42.05 -25.17
C LYS A 558 -17.62 40.52 -25.11
N ALA A 559 -16.45 39.82 -25.26
CA ALA A 559 -16.39 38.38 -25.17
C ALA A 559 -16.79 37.91 -23.76
N LYS A 560 -16.31 38.61 -22.72
CA LYS A 560 -16.63 38.31 -21.32
C LYS A 560 -18.13 38.48 -21.00
N ARG A 561 -18.79 39.51 -21.52
CA ARG A 561 -20.25 39.70 -21.37
C ARG A 561 -21.02 38.56 -22.03
N LYS A 562 -20.65 38.18 -23.26
CA LYS A 562 -21.26 37.07 -23.96
C LYS A 562 -21.10 35.74 -23.24
N ALA A 563 -19.88 35.50 -22.66
CA ALA A 563 -19.63 34.33 -21.82
C ALA A 563 -20.43 34.36 -20.51
N ALA A 564 -20.58 35.53 -19.87
CA ALA A 564 -21.40 35.69 -18.67
C ALA A 564 -22.89 35.43 -18.92
N GLU A 565 -23.43 35.82 -20.14
CA GLU A 565 -24.76 35.44 -20.54
C GLU A 565 -24.91 33.94 -20.72
N GLN A 566 -23.94 33.26 -21.35
CA GLN A 566 -23.92 31.79 -21.48
C GLN A 566 -23.83 31.07 -20.15
N ILE A 567 -23.04 31.60 -19.17
CA ILE A 567 -22.96 31.04 -17.83
C ILE A 567 -24.27 31.19 -17.07
N ARG A 568 -24.99 32.32 -17.23
CA ARG A 568 -26.34 32.49 -16.68
C ARG A 568 -27.33 31.49 -17.25
N ASP A 569 -27.25 31.20 -18.53
CA ASP A 569 -28.11 30.20 -19.17
C ASP A 569 -27.80 28.80 -18.64
N THR A 570 -26.50 28.47 -18.43
CA THR A 570 -26.07 27.20 -17.84
C THR A 570 -26.51 27.08 -16.37
N ALA A 571 -26.43 28.16 -15.58
CA ALA A 571 -26.92 28.17 -14.21
C ALA A 571 -28.44 28.01 -14.14
N ALA A 572 -29.18 28.65 -15.08
CA ALA A 572 -30.63 28.48 -15.19
C ALA A 572 -31.02 27.04 -15.60
N GLU A 573 -30.26 26.39 -16.49
CA GLU A 573 -30.44 24.98 -16.81
C GLU A 573 -30.17 24.06 -15.58
N LEU A 574 -29.13 24.31 -14.81
CA LEU A 574 -28.84 23.57 -13.60
C LEU A 574 -29.95 23.73 -12.56
N LEU A 575 -30.41 24.98 -12.33
CA LEU A 575 -31.55 25.25 -11.43
C LEU A 575 -32.84 24.57 -11.90
N ASN A 576 -33.09 24.53 -13.22
CA ASN A 576 -34.23 23.82 -13.81
C ASN A 576 -34.10 22.30 -13.62
N LEU A 577 -32.90 21.75 -13.76
CA LEU A 577 -32.62 20.35 -13.49
C LEU A 577 -32.89 20.00 -12.00
N TYR A 578 -32.45 20.85 -11.08
CA TYR A 578 -32.72 20.69 -9.65
C TYR A 578 -34.18 20.83 -9.29
N ALA A 579 -34.87 21.82 -9.88
CA ALA A 579 -36.30 22.01 -9.67
C ALA A 579 -37.10 20.81 -10.18
N ARG A 580 -36.77 20.28 -11.36
CA ARG A 580 -37.38 19.05 -11.90
C ARG A 580 -37.11 17.84 -11.00
N ARG A 581 -35.93 17.75 -10.44
CA ARG A 581 -35.51 16.66 -9.53
C ARG A 581 -36.26 16.77 -8.20
N ALA A 582 -36.32 17.95 -7.61
CA ALA A 582 -37.04 18.21 -6.37
C ALA A 582 -38.54 17.95 -6.48
N ALA A 583 -39.14 18.12 -7.70
CA ALA A 583 -40.53 17.85 -7.98
C ALA A 583 -40.87 16.37 -8.28
N ARG A 584 -39.83 15.50 -8.45
CA ARG A 584 -40.02 14.07 -8.71
C ARG A 584 -40.03 13.27 -7.42
N GLN A 585 -40.87 12.26 -7.38
CA GLN A 585 -40.76 11.20 -6.37
C GLN A 585 -39.65 10.24 -6.80
N GLY A 586 -38.63 10.11 -5.96
CA GLY A 586 -37.56 9.11 -6.08
C GLY A 586 -38.02 7.74 -5.60
N HIS A 587 -37.18 6.76 -5.77
CA HIS A 587 -37.37 5.43 -5.19
C HIS A 587 -36.92 5.42 -3.73
N ALA A 588 -37.81 5.12 -2.78
CA ALA A 588 -37.44 4.87 -1.40
C ALA A 588 -36.93 3.44 -1.29
N PHE A 589 -35.60 3.29 -1.13
CA PHE A 589 -34.99 1.97 -0.98
C PHE A 589 -35.37 1.34 0.36
N GLN A 590 -35.64 0.04 0.32
CA GLN A 590 -35.89 -0.76 1.51
C GLN A 590 -34.83 -1.86 1.59
N TYR A 591 -34.31 -2.09 2.78
CA TYR A 591 -33.32 -3.12 3.04
C TYR A 591 -33.51 -3.74 4.43
N SER A 592 -33.04 -4.96 4.61
CA SER A 592 -33.03 -5.63 5.91
C SER A 592 -31.90 -5.05 6.78
N ALA A 593 -32.21 -4.57 7.97
CA ALA A 593 -31.19 -4.07 8.91
C ALA A 593 -30.18 -5.17 9.29
N HIS A 594 -30.67 -6.40 9.48
CA HIS A 594 -29.80 -7.53 9.82
C HIS A 594 -28.81 -7.87 8.70
N ASP A 595 -29.28 -7.90 7.45
CA ASP A 595 -28.40 -8.15 6.29
C ASP A 595 -27.40 -7.01 6.10
N TYR A 596 -27.84 -5.77 6.32
CA TYR A 596 -26.97 -4.60 6.25
C TYR A 596 -25.87 -4.64 7.33
N GLU A 597 -26.21 -5.02 8.57
CA GLU A 597 -25.23 -5.18 9.65
C GLU A 597 -24.22 -6.27 9.28
N GLY A 598 -24.67 -7.43 8.77
CA GLY A 598 -23.79 -8.49 8.30
C GLY A 598 -22.85 -8.06 7.18
N PHE A 599 -23.33 -7.23 6.24
CA PHE A 599 -22.49 -6.63 5.21
C PHE A 599 -21.52 -5.59 5.80
N ALA A 600 -21.96 -4.80 6.78
CA ALA A 600 -21.16 -3.83 7.49
C ALA A 600 -20.00 -4.49 8.25
N ASP A 601 -20.27 -5.56 8.97
CA ASP A 601 -19.29 -6.30 9.80
C ASP A 601 -18.19 -6.95 8.95
N SER A 602 -18.44 -7.21 7.67
CA SER A 602 -17.44 -7.72 6.74
C SER A 602 -16.42 -6.65 6.28
N PHE A 603 -16.59 -5.39 6.70
CA PHE A 603 -15.56 -4.34 6.53
C PHE A 603 -14.45 -4.56 7.56
N GLY A 604 -13.31 -5.05 7.13
CA GLY A 604 -12.18 -5.41 8.00
C GLY A 604 -11.51 -4.24 8.73
N PHE A 605 -12.10 -3.04 8.71
CA PHE A 605 -11.61 -1.82 9.36
C PHE A 605 -12.74 -1.16 10.14
N GLU A 606 -12.39 -0.38 11.15
CA GLU A 606 -13.37 0.49 11.81
C GLU A 606 -13.64 1.76 11.02
N GLU A 607 -14.91 2.16 11.01
CA GLU A 607 -15.33 3.40 10.35
C GLU A 607 -14.89 4.61 11.19
N THR A 608 -14.30 5.61 10.54
CA THR A 608 -14.11 6.92 11.19
C THR A 608 -15.47 7.59 11.43
N ALA A 609 -15.54 8.52 12.37
CA ALA A 609 -16.78 9.27 12.63
C ALA A 609 -17.33 9.95 11.37
N ASP A 610 -16.43 10.49 10.51
CA ASP A 610 -16.82 11.13 9.25
C ASP A 610 -17.32 10.11 8.22
N GLN A 611 -16.70 8.95 8.13
CA GLN A 611 -17.17 7.86 7.27
C GLN A 611 -18.56 7.38 7.71
N SER A 612 -18.76 7.14 8.99
CA SER A 612 -20.06 6.74 9.54
C SER A 612 -21.14 7.80 9.29
N ALA A 613 -20.81 9.08 9.49
CA ALA A 613 -21.73 10.18 9.18
C ALA A 613 -22.08 10.26 7.68
N ALA A 614 -21.08 10.09 6.81
CA ALA A 614 -21.28 10.08 5.36
C ALA A 614 -22.16 8.89 4.91
N ILE A 615 -21.89 7.70 5.43
CA ILE A 615 -22.69 6.48 5.17
C ILE A 615 -24.13 6.70 5.62
N GLN A 616 -24.35 7.19 6.84
CA GLN A 616 -25.68 7.44 7.37
C GLN A 616 -26.44 8.49 6.55
N ALA A 617 -25.76 9.56 6.10
CA ALA A 617 -26.37 10.57 5.24
C ALA A 617 -26.80 9.99 3.89
N VAL A 618 -25.97 9.15 3.25
CA VAL A 618 -26.31 8.46 2.00
C VAL A 618 -27.50 7.53 2.17
N ILE A 619 -27.53 6.72 3.22
CA ILE A 619 -28.65 5.80 3.48
C ILE A 619 -29.94 6.58 3.75
N THR A 620 -29.86 7.67 4.52
CA THR A 620 -31.01 8.55 4.78
C THR A 620 -31.57 9.12 3.50
N ASP A 621 -30.72 9.62 2.61
CA ASP A 621 -31.14 10.13 1.31
C ASP A 621 -31.83 9.03 0.47
N MET A 622 -31.22 7.86 0.35
CA MET A 622 -31.74 6.74 -0.46
C MET A 622 -33.07 6.21 0.06
N THR A 623 -33.33 6.29 1.36
CA THR A 623 -34.58 5.83 1.98
C THR A 623 -35.66 6.93 2.03
N SER A 624 -35.32 8.18 1.77
CA SER A 624 -36.23 9.35 1.89
C SER A 624 -37.31 9.41 0.82
N GLY A 625 -37.20 8.68 -0.29
CA GLY A 625 -38.11 8.79 -1.44
C GLY A 625 -37.86 10.05 -2.28
N ARG A 626 -36.77 10.76 -2.09
CA ARG A 626 -36.29 11.84 -2.93
C ARG A 626 -35.08 11.40 -3.72
N PRO A 627 -34.91 11.75 -5.00
CA PRO A 627 -33.74 11.34 -5.77
C PRO A 627 -32.47 11.93 -5.15
N MET A 628 -31.54 11.09 -4.71
CA MET A 628 -30.27 11.51 -4.13
C MET A 628 -29.31 12.10 -5.17
N ASP A 629 -28.67 13.20 -4.87
CA ASP A 629 -27.48 13.70 -5.59
C ASP A 629 -26.44 14.19 -4.58
N ARG A 630 -25.68 13.24 -4.06
CA ARG A 630 -24.72 13.53 -3.00
C ARG A 630 -23.28 13.43 -3.50
N LEU A 631 -22.49 14.38 -3.08
CA LEU A 631 -21.05 14.41 -3.33
C LEU A 631 -20.31 14.01 -2.05
N ILE A 632 -19.46 12.98 -2.13
CA ILE A 632 -18.56 12.59 -1.07
C ILE A 632 -17.17 13.13 -1.37
N CYS A 633 -16.72 14.06 -0.54
CA CYS A 633 -15.38 14.64 -0.62
C CYS A 633 -14.50 14.02 0.47
N GLY A 634 -13.32 13.60 0.12
CA GLY A 634 -12.35 13.07 1.07
C GLY A 634 -11.05 12.79 0.35
N ASP A 635 -9.94 12.90 1.04
CA ASP A 635 -8.63 12.65 0.44
C ASP A 635 -8.48 11.20 -0.02
N VAL A 636 -7.45 10.94 -0.79
CA VAL A 636 -7.17 9.59 -1.29
C VAL A 636 -6.86 8.67 -0.11
N GLY A 637 -7.51 7.50 -0.08
CA GLY A 637 -7.35 6.54 1.01
C GLY A 637 -8.23 6.77 2.25
N PHE A 638 -9.11 7.79 2.24
CA PHE A 638 -10.03 8.07 3.35
C PHE A 638 -11.32 7.20 3.34
N GLY A 639 -11.33 6.11 2.58
CA GLY A 639 -12.40 5.11 2.60
C GLY A 639 -13.68 5.52 1.88
N LYS A 640 -13.64 6.46 0.94
CA LYS A 640 -14.78 6.83 0.08
C LYS A 640 -15.44 5.62 -0.59
N THR A 641 -14.65 4.60 -0.94
CA THR A 641 -15.12 3.37 -1.58
C THR A 641 -16.05 2.58 -0.67
N GLU A 642 -15.84 2.58 0.65
CA GLU A 642 -16.75 1.91 1.58
C GLU A 642 -18.14 2.57 1.58
N VAL A 643 -18.22 3.90 1.50
CA VAL A 643 -19.51 4.61 1.36
C VAL A 643 -20.23 4.15 0.09
N ALA A 644 -19.50 3.99 -1.02
CA ALA A 644 -20.05 3.50 -2.28
C ALA A 644 -20.53 2.04 -2.19
N LEU A 645 -19.77 1.17 -1.51
CA LEU A 645 -20.14 -0.23 -1.27
C LEU A 645 -21.42 -0.36 -0.45
N ARG A 646 -21.56 0.45 0.62
CA ARG A 646 -22.80 0.48 1.44
C ARG A 646 -24.01 0.97 0.66
N ALA A 647 -23.84 2.01 -0.15
CA ALA A 647 -24.89 2.52 -1.03
C ALA A 647 -25.31 1.47 -2.07
N ALA A 648 -24.34 0.80 -2.71
CA ALA A 648 -24.60 -0.26 -3.67
C ALA A 648 -25.33 -1.44 -3.03
N PHE A 649 -24.94 -1.84 -1.81
CA PHE A 649 -25.61 -2.90 -1.06
C PHE A 649 -27.11 -2.58 -0.84
N VAL A 650 -27.40 -1.38 -0.34
CA VAL A 650 -28.80 -0.93 -0.13
C VAL A 650 -29.58 -0.93 -1.43
N ALA A 651 -28.99 -0.47 -2.54
CA ALA A 651 -29.65 -0.43 -3.83
C ALA A 651 -29.97 -1.84 -4.38
N VAL A 652 -29.01 -2.76 -4.31
CA VAL A 652 -29.18 -4.13 -4.82
C VAL A 652 -30.14 -4.93 -3.95
N MET A 653 -30.05 -4.84 -2.63
CA MET A 653 -31.00 -5.47 -1.72
C MET A 653 -32.42 -4.92 -1.88
N GLY A 654 -32.54 -3.63 -2.26
CA GLY A 654 -33.81 -3.01 -2.67
C GLY A 654 -34.29 -3.40 -4.07
N GLY A 655 -33.63 -4.35 -4.74
CA GLY A 655 -34.04 -4.91 -6.04
C GLY A 655 -33.70 -4.01 -7.24
N LYS A 656 -32.81 -3.02 -7.10
CA LYS A 656 -32.38 -2.12 -8.17
C LYS A 656 -30.97 -2.47 -8.67
N GLN A 657 -30.68 -2.05 -9.91
CA GLN A 657 -29.35 -2.18 -10.51
C GLN A 657 -28.48 -0.96 -10.17
N VAL A 658 -27.18 -1.18 -10.08
CA VAL A 658 -26.18 -0.16 -9.79
C VAL A 658 -25.18 -0.05 -10.94
N ALA A 659 -24.89 1.18 -11.36
CA ALA A 659 -23.84 1.48 -12.33
C ALA A 659 -22.71 2.26 -11.65
N ILE A 660 -21.46 1.81 -11.83
CA ILE A 660 -20.29 2.47 -11.27
C ILE A 660 -19.39 2.92 -12.40
N LEU A 661 -19.17 4.23 -12.47
CA LEU A 661 -18.34 4.85 -13.50
C LEU A 661 -16.98 5.23 -12.92
N ALA A 662 -15.93 4.72 -13.56
CA ALA A 662 -14.54 5.07 -13.26
C ALA A 662 -13.90 5.79 -14.46
N PRO A 663 -13.00 6.75 -14.24
CA PRO A 663 -12.38 7.52 -15.31
C PRO A 663 -11.40 6.74 -16.18
N THR A 664 -10.82 5.69 -15.64
CA THR A 664 -9.84 4.84 -16.33
C THR A 664 -10.19 3.36 -16.26
N THR A 665 -9.71 2.59 -17.23
CA THR A 665 -9.94 1.15 -17.29
C THR A 665 -9.36 0.41 -16.09
N LEU A 666 -8.19 0.83 -15.62
CA LEU A 666 -7.53 0.20 -14.47
C LEU A 666 -8.27 0.46 -13.16
N LEU A 667 -8.81 1.67 -12.96
CA LEU A 667 -9.68 1.97 -11.81
C LEU A 667 -10.99 1.16 -11.88
N ALA A 668 -11.56 0.98 -13.07
CA ALA A 668 -12.74 0.13 -13.24
C ALA A 668 -12.42 -1.33 -12.85
N GLU A 669 -11.26 -1.86 -13.23
CA GLU A 669 -10.80 -3.19 -12.85
C GLU A 669 -10.59 -3.31 -11.33
N GLN A 670 -9.95 -2.30 -10.68
CA GLN A 670 -9.76 -2.28 -9.22
C GLN A 670 -11.11 -2.22 -8.48
N HIS A 671 -12.04 -1.37 -8.91
CA HIS A 671 -13.38 -1.34 -8.35
C HIS A 671 -14.11 -2.67 -8.54
N ALA A 672 -14.04 -3.27 -9.75
CA ALA A 672 -14.68 -4.55 -10.04
C ALA A 672 -14.15 -5.65 -9.08
N GLN A 673 -12.85 -5.68 -8.84
CA GLN A 673 -12.25 -6.62 -7.91
C GLN A 673 -12.71 -6.36 -6.47
N THR A 674 -12.64 -5.11 -5.99
CA THR A 674 -13.06 -4.73 -4.63
C THR A 674 -14.54 -5.07 -4.39
N PHE A 675 -15.42 -4.79 -5.36
CA PHE A 675 -16.83 -5.11 -5.25
C PHE A 675 -17.08 -6.62 -5.31
N ALA A 676 -16.38 -7.37 -6.17
CA ALA A 676 -16.49 -8.82 -6.23
C ALA A 676 -16.08 -9.47 -4.90
N ASP A 677 -14.98 -9.03 -4.30
CA ASP A 677 -14.52 -9.54 -3.01
C ASP A 677 -15.51 -9.25 -1.89
N ARG A 678 -16.08 -8.04 -1.88
CA ARG A 678 -16.98 -7.57 -0.82
C ARG A 678 -18.37 -8.18 -0.90
N PHE A 679 -18.82 -8.52 -2.10
CA PHE A 679 -20.12 -9.16 -2.36
C PHE A 679 -20.03 -10.69 -2.53
N ALA A 680 -18.87 -11.30 -2.29
CA ALA A 680 -18.64 -12.74 -2.54
C ALA A 680 -19.65 -13.66 -1.84
N ASP A 681 -20.08 -13.32 -0.63
CA ASP A 681 -21.04 -14.10 0.17
C ASP A 681 -22.51 -13.71 -0.07
N TRP A 682 -22.76 -12.79 -0.99
CA TRP A 682 -24.08 -12.26 -1.30
C TRP A 682 -24.57 -12.69 -2.69
N PRO A 683 -25.87 -12.91 -2.89
CA PRO A 683 -26.41 -13.33 -4.19
C PRO A 683 -26.47 -12.16 -5.18
N VAL A 684 -25.32 -11.53 -5.45
CA VAL A 684 -25.19 -10.32 -6.29
C VAL A 684 -24.29 -10.64 -7.48
N ARG A 685 -24.77 -10.35 -8.69
CA ARG A 685 -24.00 -10.55 -9.91
C ARG A 685 -23.38 -9.24 -10.36
N ILE A 686 -22.05 -9.26 -10.51
CA ILE A 686 -21.24 -8.10 -10.88
C ILE A 686 -20.64 -8.32 -12.27
N ALA A 687 -20.74 -7.32 -13.14
CA ALA A 687 -20.10 -7.33 -14.46
C ALA A 687 -19.19 -6.11 -14.63
N GLU A 688 -18.11 -6.30 -15.40
CA GLU A 688 -17.19 -5.23 -15.79
C GLU A 688 -17.34 -4.93 -17.30
N LEU A 689 -17.56 -3.66 -17.64
CA LEU A 689 -17.56 -3.15 -19.01
C LEU A 689 -16.33 -2.28 -19.25
N SER A 690 -15.22 -2.93 -19.60
CA SER A 690 -13.97 -2.25 -19.90
C SER A 690 -13.34 -2.79 -21.19
N ARG A 691 -12.28 -2.12 -21.65
CA ARG A 691 -11.51 -2.57 -22.84
C ARG A 691 -10.77 -3.87 -22.60
N PHE A 692 -10.63 -4.31 -21.37
CA PHE A 692 -9.97 -5.58 -21.02
C PHE A 692 -10.89 -6.80 -21.22
N ARG A 693 -12.17 -6.57 -21.41
CA ARG A 693 -13.16 -7.63 -21.65
C ARG A 693 -13.30 -7.93 -23.15
N THR A 694 -13.50 -9.18 -23.45
CA THR A 694 -13.74 -9.63 -24.84
C THR A 694 -15.08 -9.12 -25.36
N GLY A 695 -15.24 -9.09 -26.70
CA GLY A 695 -16.52 -8.68 -27.30
C GLY A 695 -17.69 -9.56 -26.85
N LYS A 696 -17.46 -10.86 -26.62
CA LYS A 696 -18.48 -11.82 -26.15
C LYS A 696 -18.88 -11.49 -24.69
N GLU A 697 -17.93 -11.26 -23.79
CA GLU A 697 -18.18 -10.88 -22.40
C GLU A 697 -18.96 -9.55 -22.32
N VAL A 698 -18.58 -8.57 -23.15
CA VAL A 698 -19.28 -7.29 -23.23
C VAL A 698 -20.73 -7.48 -23.71
N THR A 699 -20.95 -8.29 -24.76
CA THR A 699 -22.30 -8.56 -25.29
C THR A 699 -23.17 -9.28 -24.25
N GLN A 700 -22.60 -10.23 -23.52
CA GLN A 700 -23.28 -10.97 -22.46
C GLN A 700 -23.62 -10.05 -21.29
N ALA A 701 -22.71 -9.17 -20.88
CA ALA A 701 -22.96 -8.18 -19.85
C ALA A 701 -24.08 -7.21 -20.24
N LEU A 702 -24.05 -6.66 -21.47
CA LEU A 702 -25.11 -5.79 -21.99
C LEU A 702 -26.47 -6.50 -22.00
N LYS A 703 -26.51 -7.75 -22.41
CA LYS A 703 -27.74 -8.56 -22.39
C LYS A 703 -28.22 -8.77 -20.94
N GLY A 704 -27.36 -9.16 -20.04
CA GLY A 704 -27.69 -9.37 -18.64
C GLY A 704 -28.17 -8.10 -17.93
N MET A 705 -27.65 -6.93 -18.29
CA MET A 705 -28.14 -5.64 -17.80
C MET A 705 -29.57 -5.35 -18.26
N THR A 706 -29.83 -5.60 -19.54
CA THR A 706 -31.15 -5.39 -20.13
C THR A 706 -32.20 -6.38 -19.60
N GLU A 707 -31.78 -7.62 -19.31
CA GLU A 707 -32.63 -8.67 -18.72
C GLU A 707 -32.74 -8.58 -17.19
N GLY A 708 -31.95 -7.71 -16.56
CA GLY A 708 -31.89 -7.52 -15.10
C GLY A 708 -31.27 -8.69 -14.34
N THR A 709 -30.48 -9.52 -14.99
CA THR A 709 -29.73 -10.62 -14.36
C THR A 709 -28.39 -10.18 -13.77
N ILE A 710 -27.88 -8.99 -14.15
CA ILE A 710 -26.72 -8.35 -13.56
C ILE A 710 -27.20 -7.24 -12.63
N ASP A 711 -26.70 -7.24 -11.40
CA ASP A 711 -27.10 -6.31 -10.34
C ASP A 711 -26.19 -5.10 -10.27
N ILE A 712 -24.88 -5.29 -10.44
CA ILE A 712 -23.88 -4.22 -10.42
C ILE A 712 -23.05 -4.28 -11.70
N VAL A 713 -22.91 -3.15 -12.37
CA VAL A 713 -22.01 -3.02 -13.51
C VAL A 713 -20.98 -1.93 -13.25
N ILE A 714 -19.73 -2.23 -13.51
CA ILE A 714 -18.61 -1.33 -13.29
C ILE A 714 -17.91 -1.11 -14.63
N GLY A 715 -17.64 0.14 -14.96
CA GLY A 715 -16.98 0.42 -16.24
C GLY A 715 -16.56 1.87 -16.40
N THR A 716 -16.01 2.14 -17.58
CA THR A 716 -15.60 3.48 -17.98
C THR A 716 -16.76 4.21 -18.68
N HIS A 717 -16.46 5.31 -19.35
CA HIS A 717 -17.43 6.08 -20.15
C HIS A 717 -18.24 5.24 -21.15
N LYS A 718 -17.86 4.00 -21.44
CA LYS A 718 -18.64 3.07 -22.26
C LYS A 718 -20.03 2.81 -21.67
N LEU A 719 -20.18 2.89 -20.36
CA LEU A 719 -21.49 2.79 -19.69
C LEU A 719 -22.47 3.90 -20.04
N LEU A 720 -21.99 5.00 -20.61
CA LEU A 720 -22.80 6.16 -21.01
C LEU A 720 -23.20 6.11 -22.50
N SER A 721 -22.86 5.05 -23.21
CA SER A 721 -23.22 4.91 -24.63
C SER A 721 -24.68 4.50 -24.77
N SER A 722 -25.30 4.89 -25.91
CA SER A 722 -26.71 4.69 -26.18
C SER A 722 -27.15 3.23 -26.33
N ASP A 723 -26.23 2.32 -26.53
CA ASP A 723 -26.42 0.87 -26.61
C ASP A 723 -26.55 0.22 -25.22
N VAL A 724 -26.18 0.92 -24.15
CA VAL A 724 -26.29 0.44 -22.78
C VAL A 724 -27.69 0.72 -22.23
N LYS A 725 -28.42 -0.35 -21.91
CA LYS A 725 -29.79 -0.26 -21.37
C LYS A 725 -29.86 -1.05 -20.05
N PHE A 726 -30.50 -0.47 -19.07
CA PHE A 726 -30.79 -1.09 -17.79
C PHE A 726 -32.27 -1.42 -17.67
N GLN A 727 -32.61 -2.54 -17.04
CA GLN A 727 -33.99 -2.90 -16.75
C GLN A 727 -34.55 -2.10 -15.55
N ARG A 728 -33.71 -1.92 -14.50
CA ARG A 728 -34.16 -1.37 -13.21
C ARG A 728 -33.04 -0.55 -12.51
N LEU A 729 -32.33 0.29 -13.26
CA LEU A 729 -31.29 1.16 -12.70
C LEU A 729 -31.86 2.03 -11.57
N GLY A 730 -31.24 2.01 -10.41
CA GLY A 730 -31.63 2.80 -9.24
C GLY A 730 -30.55 3.70 -8.71
N LEU A 731 -29.27 3.32 -8.86
CA LEU A 731 -28.14 4.07 -8.34
C LEU A 731 -27.02 4.18 -9.37
N VAL A 732 -26.46 5.36 -9.51
CA VAL A 732 -25.24 5.61 -10.28
C VAL A 732 -24.17 6.16 -9.35
N ILE A 733 -23.03 5.48 -9.30
CA ILE A 733 -21.86 5.90 -8.54
C ILE A 733 -20.82 6.42 -9.54
N ILE A 734 -20.30 7.62 -9.31
CA ILE A 734 -19.35 8.28 -10.21
C ILE A 734 -18.08 8.56 -9.42
N ASP A 735 -16.99 7.94 -9.82
CA ASP A 735 -15.68 8.23 -9.24
C ASP A 735 -14.95 9.29 -10.06
N GLU A 736 -14.43 10.34 -9.38
CA GLU A 736 -13.65 11.42 -9.99
C GLU A 736 -14.33 12.08 -11.21
N GLU A 737 -15.58 12.54 -11.05
CA GLU A 737 -16.40 13.15 -12.11
C GLU A 737 -15.69 14.22 -12.93
N HIS A 738 -14.78 14.98 -12.31
CA HIS A 738 -14.06 16.06 -12.97
C HIS A 738 -13.17 15.60 -14.14
N ARG A 739 -12.81 14.30 -14.18
CA ARG A 739 -11.99 13.69 -15.23
C ARG A 739 -12.77 13.28 -16.48
N PHE A 740 -14.08 13.33 -16.44
CA PHE A 740 -14.92 13.02 -17.61
C PHE A 740 -15.01 14.20 -18.59
N GLY A 741 -14.99 13.90 -19.88
CA GLY A 741 -15.13 14.89 -20.95
C GLY A 741 -16.52 15.53 -21.03
N VAL A 742 -16.67 16.62 -21.82
CA VAL A 742 -17.91 17.40 -21.93
C VAL A 742 -19.11 16.55 -22.33
N ARG A 743 -18.98 15.71 -23.38
CA ARG A 743 -20.07 14.83 -23.83
C ARG A 743 -20.49 13.81 -22.76
N GLN A 744 -19.52 13.30 -22.03
CA GLN A 744 -19.77 12.35 -20.95
C GLN A 744 -20.50 13.03 -19.78
N LYS A 745 -20.16 14.27 -19.46
CA LYS A 745 -20.86 15.07 -18.43
C LYS A 745 -22.30 15.40 -18.85
N GLU A 746 -22.59 15.63 -20.14
CA GLU A 746 -23.95 15.81 -20.62
C GLU A 746 -24.78 14.53 -20.48
N ALA A 747 -24.24 13.38 -20.84
CA ALA A 747 -24.88 12.07 -20.62
C ALA A 747 -25.16 11.81 -19.15
N LEU A 748 -24.21 12.15 -18.26
CA LEU A 748 -24.38 12.06 -16.81
C LEU A 748 -25.49 12.99 -16.28
N LYS A 749 -25.64 14.20 -16.84
CA LYS A 749 -26.74 15.12 -16.50
C LYS A 749 -28.10 14.49 -16.77
N ALA A 750 -28.25 13.78 -17.88
CA ALA A 750 -29.51 13.11 -18.24
C ALA A 750 -29.80 11.97 -17.22
N LEU A 751 -28.82 11.16 -16.87
CA LEU A 751 -28.97 10.10 -15.86
C LEU A 751 -29.31 10.65 -14.47
N ARG A 752 -28.72 11.76 -14.06
CA ARG A 752 -29.00 12.43 -12.77
C ARG A 752 -30.47 12.83 -12.60
N ALA A 753 -31.17 13.08 -13.68
CA ALA A 753 -32.57 13.46 -13.59
C ALA A 753 -33.49 12.29 -13.21
N GLU A 754 -33.04 11.05 -13.31
CA GLU A 754 -33.92 9.87 -13.26
C GLU A 754 -33.58 8.90 -12.09
N VAL A 755 -32.33 8.88 -11.59
CA VAL A 755 -31.84 7.91 -10.61
C VAL A 755 -31.08 8.61 -9.48
N ASP A 756 -30.86 7.89 -8.41
CA ASP A 756 -29.98 8.33 -7.33
C ASP A 756 -28.52 8.38 -7.81
N VAL A 757 -27.82 9.43 -7.47
CA VAL A 757 -26.44 9.67 -7.88
C VAL A 757 -25.55 9.92 -6.68
N LEU A 758 -24.50 9.14 -6.58
CA LEU A 758 -23.43 9.29 -5.59
C LEU A 758 -22.14 9.61 -6.33
N THR A 759 -21.53 10.74 -6.05
CA THR A 759 -20.25 11.14 -6.64
C THR A 759 -19.17 11.11 -5.61
N LEU A 760 -18.02 10.52 -5.95
CA LEU A 760 -16.82 10.47 -5.11
C LEU A 760 -15.76 11.38 -5.69
N THR A 761 -15.04 12.14 -4.86
CA THR A 761 -13.92 12.96 -5.31
C THR A 761 -12.83 13.06 -4.25
N ALA A 762 -11.55 13.06 -4.70
CA ALA A 762 -10.39 13.33 -3.86
C ALA A 762 -9.98 14.81 -3.88
N THR A 763 -10.58 15.64 -4.74
CA THR A 763 -10.26 17.07 -4.75
C THR A 763 -10.93 17.76 -3.56
N PRO A 764 -10.17 18.41 -2.67
CA PRO A 764 -10.75 19.14 -1.56
C PRO A 764 -11.58 20.32 -2.10
N ILE A 765 -12.84 20.42 -1.67
CA ILE A 765 -13.67 21.59 -1.94
C ILE A 765 -13.35 22.64 -0.87
N PRO A 766 -12.88 23.85 -1.23
CA PRO A 766 -12.70 24.90 -0.26
C PRO A 766 -14.01 25.15 0.51
N ARG A 767 -13.92 25.36 1.82
CA ARG A 767 -15.10 25.53 2.71
C ARG A 767 -16.06 26.59 2.20
N THR A 768 -15.54 27.66 1.60
CA THR A 768 -16.31 28.73 0.96
C THR A 768 -17.09 28.26 -0.27
N LEU A 769 -16.54 27.34 -1.06
CA LEU A 769 -17.24 26.75 -2.21
C LEU A 769 -18.28 25.73 -1.75
N GLY A 770 -17.99 24.97 -0.70
CA GLY A 770 -18.95 24.07 -0.05
C GLY A 770 -20.20 24.82 0.42
N MET A 771 -20.02 25.93 1.13
CA MET A 771 -21.13 26.81 1.57
C MET A 771 -21.90 27.43 0.39
N ALA A 772 -21.24 27.72 -0.74
CA ALA A 772 -21.89 28.24 -1.95
C ALA A 772 -22.70 27.17 -2.70
N LEU A 773 -22.39 25.90 -2.47
CA LEU A 773 -23.09 24.74 -3.04
C LEU A 773 -24.21 24.24 -2.14
N GLU A 774 -24.28 24.69 -0.87
CA GLU A 774 -25.40 24.40 0.04
C GLU A 774 -26.73 24.82 -0.57
N GLY A 775 -27.63 23.85 -0.73
CA GLY A 775 -28.92 24.04 -1.40
C GLY A 775 -28.94 23.79 -2.90
N LEU A 776 -27.77 23.62 -3.55
CA LEU A 776 -27.67 23.17 -4.95
C LEU A 776 -27.33 21.69 -5.05
N ARG A 777 -26.56 21.13 -4.13
CA ARG A 777 -26.18 19.71 -4.09
C ARG A 777 -25.84 19.32 -2.66
N ASP A 778 -26.28 18.13 -2.24
CA ASP A 778 -25.91 17.56 -0.95
C ASP A 778 -24.45 17.09 -0.98
N PHE A 779 -23.71 17.32 0.11
CA PHE A 779 -22.33 16.86 0.19
C PHE A 779 -21.98 16.36 1.60
N SER A 780 -21.02 15.44 1.66
CA SER A 780 -20.42 14.95 2.90
C SER A 780 -18.92 15.01 2.77
N ILE A 781 -18.23 15.42 3.85
CA ILE A 781 -16.78 15.53 3.86
C ILE A 781 -16.24 14.47 4.81
N ILE A 782 -15.30 13.66 4.32
CA ILE A 782 -14.50 12.74 5.12
C ILE A 782 -13.14 13.41 5.31
N ALA A 783 -12.98 14.09 6.44
CA ALA A 783 -11.77 14.86 6.76
C ALA A 783 -10.79 14.06 7.63
N THR A 784 -11.26 12.98 8.28
CA THR A 784 -10.44 12.17 9.17
C THR A 784 -9.84 10.99 8.41
N ALA A 785 -8.51 10.88 8.45
CA ALA A 785 -7.81 9.72 7.89
C ALA A 785 -8.10 8.46 8.73
N PRO A 786 -8.14 7.26 8.13
CA PRO A 786 -8.17 6.00 8.87
C PRO A 786 -6.98 5.91 9.82
N GLN A 787 -7.20 5.48 11.04
CA GLN A 787 -6.28 5.64 12.18
C GLN A 787 -4.95 4.85 12.07
N LYS A 788 -4.81 3.87 11.20
CA LYS A 788 -3.56 3.13 10.99
C LYS A 788 -2.64 3.71 9.90
N ARG A 789 -2.97 4.88 9.39
CA ARG A 789 -2.14 5.52 8.37
C ARG A 789 -0.99 6.27 9.02
N LEU A 790 0.24 5.83 8.77
CA LEU A 790 1.43 6.52 9.23
C LEU A 790 1.65 7.82 8.44
N ALA A 791 2.04 8.88 9.14
CA ALA A 791 2.40 10.16 8.52
C ALA A 791 3.54 9.97 7.49
N ILE A 792 3.43 10.62 6.34
CA ILE A 792 4.44 10.51 5.27
C ILE A 792 5.64 11.40 5.64
N LYS A 793 6.79 10.78 5.91
CA LYS A 793 8.02 11.53 6.17
C LYS A 793 8.51 12.20 4.90
N THR A 794 8.51 13.53 4.89
CA THR A 794 8.85 14.34 3.72
C THR A 794 10.21 15.01 3.90
N PHE A 795 11.09 14.83 2.91
CA PHE A 795 12.45 15.38 2.92
C PHE A 795 12.70 16.25 1.70
N VAL A 796 13.22 17.45 1.92
CA VAL A 796 13.78 18.31 0.88
C VAL A 796 15.29 18.10 0.87
N ARG A 797 15.86 17.67 -0.25
CA ARG A 797 17.30 17.35 -0.39
C ARG A 797 17.85 17.86 -1.71
N SER A 798 19.12 18.25 -1.71
CA SER A 798 19.85 18.43 -2.97
C SER A 798 19.99 17.10 -3.70
N GLU A 799 19.79 17.12 -5.02
CA GLU A 799 19.89 15.92 -5.84
C GLU A 799 21.30 15.35 -5.79
N SER A 800 21.45 14.11 -5.40
CA SER A 800 22.68 13.35 -5.49
C SER A 800 22.39 11.86 -5.71
N ASP A 801 23.30 11.18 -6.36
CA ASP A 801 23.18 9.76 -6.63
C ASP A 801 23.10 8.93 -5.33
N SER A 802 23.77 9.37 -4.26
CA SER A 802 23.71 8.74 -2.95
C SER A 802 22.32 8.85 -2.31
N VAL A 803 21.68 10.02 -2.37
CA VAL A 803 20.32 10.22 -1.83
C VAL A 803 19.32 9.39 -2.60
N ILE A 804 19.40 9.36 -3.93
CA ILE A 804 18.49 8.56 -4.77
C ILE A 804 18.66 7.08 -4.47
N ARG A 805 19.92 6.60 -4.41
CA ARG A 805 20.22 5.20 -4.10
C ARG A 805 19.69 4.82 -2.72
N GLU A 806 19.93 5.63 -1.70
CA GLU A 806 19.48 5.40 -0.34
C GLU A 806 17.94 5.32 -0.26
N ALA A 807 17.23 6.29 -0.87
CA ALA A 807 15.79 6.32 -0.88
C ALA A 807 15.18 5.07 -1.55
N CYS A 808 15.73 4.67 -2.70
CA CYS A 808 15.28 3.46 -3.39
C CYS A 808 15.60 2.18 -2.62
N LEU A 809 16.83 2.03 -2.12
CA LEU A 809 17.24 0.82 -1.40
C LEU A 809 16.45 0.59 -0.14
N ARG A 810 16.10 1.65 0.61
CA ARG A 810 15.25 1.55 1.81
C ARG A 810 13.90 0.90 1.48
N GLU A 811 13.29 1.29 0.37
CA GLU A 811 12.03 0.72 -0.08
C GLU A 811 12.19 -0.70 -0.62
N LEU A 812 13.18 -0.91 -1.51
CA LEU A 812 13.40 -2.20 -2.15
C LEU A 812 13.79 -3.29 -1.14
N LYS A 813 14.54 -2.95 -0.10
CA LYS A 813 14.96 -3.88 0.95
C LYS A 813 13.77 -4.49 1.71
N ARG A 814 12.72 -3.71 1.95
CA ARG A 814 11.49 -4.19 2.60
C ARG A 814 10.46 -4.78 1.63
N GLY A 815 10.81 -4.89 0.34
CA GLY A 815 9.94 -5.44 -0.70
C GLY A 815 8.90 -4.49 -1.24
N GLY A 816 8.99 -3.21 -0.93
CA GLY A 816 8.12 -2.17 -1.45
C GLY A 816 8.50 -1.70 -2.85
N GLN A 817 7.76 -0.73 -3.34
CA GLN A 817 7.93 -0.14 -4.67
C GLN A 817 8.13 1.37 -4.56
N VAL A 818 8.82 1.93 -5.57
CA VAL A 818 9.18 3.35 -5.62
C VAL A 818 8.54 4.02 -6.82
N TYR A 819 7.91 5.17 -6.60
CA TYR A 819 7.60 6.13 -7.64
C TYR A 819 8.78 7.10 -7.82
N PHE A 820 9.32 7.18 -9.02
CA PHE A 820 10.32 8.19 -9.38
C PHE A 820 9.73 9.15 -10.43
N LEU A 821 9.41 10.37 -10.01
CA LEU A 821 8.87 11.37 -10.90
C LEU A 821 9.97 12.13 -11.60
N HIS A 822 9.91 12.12 -12.95
CA HIS A 822 10.77 12.87 -13.83
C HIS A 822 9.92 13.52 -14.93
N ASN A 823 9.69 14.81 -14.83
CA ASN A 823 8.66 15.47 -15.63
C ASN A 823 9.11 15.90 -17.05
N GLU A 824 10.22 15.37 -17.54
CA GLU A 824 10.77 15.66 -18.85
C GLU A 824 10.81 14.38 -19.69
N VAL A 825 9.84 14.23 -20.60
CA VAL A 825 9.72 13.02 -21.44
C VAL A 825 10.94 12.81 -22.33
N GLU A 826 11.53 13.90 -22.86
CA GLU A 826 12.69 13.84 -23.75
C GLU A 826 13.94 13.25 -23.08
N THR A 827 14.07 13.42 -21.76
CA THR A 827 15.23 12.97 -20.98
C THR A 827 14.96 11.74 -20.12
N ILE A 828 13.75 11.20 -20.17
CA ILE A 828 13.32 10.09 -19.29
C ILE A 828 14.11 8.79 -19.53
N GLU A 829 14.44 8.49 -20.81
CA GLU A 829 15.26 7.33 -21.15
C GLU A 829 16.70 7.46 -20.62
N ASN A 830 17.27 8.67 -20.69
CA ASN A 830 18.60 8.94 -20.12
C ASN A 830 18.57 8.81 -18.60
N ARG A 831 17.48 9.26 -17.98
CA ARG A 831 17.29 9.10 -16.53
C ARG A 831 17.16 7.62 -16.15
N LYS A 832 16.46 6.83 -16.96
CA LYS A 832 16.36 5.37 -16.75
C LYS A 832 17.73 4.71 -16.82
N ALA A 833 18.53 5.01 -17.87
CA ALA A 833 19.86 4.45 -18.01
C ALA A 833 20.76 4.77 -16.80
N LYS A 834 20.69 6.00 -16.28
CA LYS A 834 21.40 6.40 -15.07
C LYS A 834 20.91 5.65 -13.83
N LEU A 835 19.60 5.44 -13.71
CA LEU A 835 19.03 4.68 -12.60
C LEU A 835 19.35 3.18 -12.70
N ASP A 836 19.37 2.59 -13.88
CA ASP A 836 19.78 1.19 -14.10
C ASP A 836 21.24 0.96 -13.67
N GLU A 837 22.13 1.93 -13.91
CA GLU A 837 23.52 1.89 -13.48
C GLU A 837 23.63 2.08 -11.94
N LEU A 838 22.85 3.00 -11.39
CA LEU A 838 22.86 3.33 -9.96
C LEU A 838 22.21 2.23 -9.08
N LEU A 839 21.21 1.54 -9.61
CA LEU A 839 20.35 0.56 -8.92
C LEU A 839 20.28 -0.76 -9.71
N PRO A 840 21.36 -1.51 -9.83
CA PRO A 840 21.37 -2.77 -10.60
C PRO A 840 20.38 -3.83 -10.05
N GLU A 841 19.99 -3.72 -8.78
CA GLU A 841 18.98 -4.56 -8.13
C GLU A 841 17.53 -4.17 -8.46
N ALA A 842 17.31 -3.00 -9.05
CA ALA A 842 15.98 -2.51 -9.38
C ALA A 842 15.48 -3.01 -10.73
N ARG A 843 14.19 -3.25 -10.83
CA ARG A 843 13.47 -3.49 -12.09
C ARG A 843 12.67 -2.25 -12.42
N ILE A 844 13.18 -1.46 -13.36
CA ILE A 844 12.66 -0.11 -13.65
C ILE A 844 11.78 -0.14 -14.89
N ALA A 845 10.55 0.34 -14.78
CA ALA A 845 9.65 0.60 -15.88
C ALA A 845 9.45 2.09 -16.09
N ILE A 846 9.22 2.50 -17.34
CA ILE A 846 8.89 3.89 -17.71
C ILE A 846 7.40 4.02 -17.99
N ALA A 847 6.81 5.13 -17.51
CA ALA A 847 5.43 5.50 -17.79
C ALA A 847 5.31 7.01 -18.01
N HIS A 848 4.86 7.46 -19.20
CA HIS A 848 4.67 8.88 -19.49
C HIS A 848 3.48 9.15 -20.41
N GLY A 849 2.95 10.38 -20.43
CA GLY A 849 1.73 10.76 -21.12
C GLY A 849 1.76 10.66 -22.64
N GLN A 850 2.93 10.53 -23.25
CA GLN A 850 3.06 10.33 -24.68
C GLN A 850 3.07 8.85 -25.09
N MET A 851 3.03 7.93 -24.12
CA MET A 851 2.89 6.50 -24.41
C MET A 851 1.50 6.22 -24.97
N HIS A 852 1.40 5.19 -25.82
CA HIS A 852 0.10 4.69 -26.22
C HIS A 852 -0.68 4.21 -25.00
N GLU A 853 -1.95 4.56 -24.87
CA GLU A 853 -2.77 4.29 -23.68
C GLU A 853 -2.74 2.81 -23.23
N ARG A 854 -2.73 1.86 -24.20
CA ARG A 854 -2.61 0.42 -23.91
C ARG A 854 -1.28 0.03 -23.29
N ASP A 855 -0.19 0.66 -23.74
CA ASP A 855 1.15 0.35 -23.21
C ASP A 855 1.30 0.94 -21.82
N LEU A 856 0.74 2.14 -21.60
CA LEU A 856 0.68 2.77 -20.30
C LEU A 856 -0.13 1.93 -19.29
N GLU A 857 -1.33 1.51 -19.67
CA GLU A 857 -2.19 0.64 -18.84
C GLU A 857 -1.49 -0.69 -18.51
N LYS A 858 -0.75 -1.25 -19.47
CA LYS A 858 0.03 -2.48 -19.26
C LYS A 858 1.15 -2.27 -18.25
N VAL A 859 1.94 -1.21 -18.40
CA VAL A 859 3.04 -0.88 -17.48
C VAL A 859 2.48 -0.65 -16.07
N MET A 860 1.38 0.09 -15.94
CA MET A 860 0.74 0.34 -14.65
C MET A 860 0.22 -0.94 -14.00
N ARG A 861 -0.41 -1.83 -14.76
CA ARG A 861 -0.84 -3.14 -14.25
C ARG A 861 0.35 -3.99 -13.80
N ASP A 862 1.40 -4.06 -14.62
CA ASP A 862 2.61 -4.80 -14.31
C ASP A 862 3.29 -4.25 -13.05
N PHE A 863 3.19 -2.94 -12.82
CA PHE A 863 3.67 -2.30 -11.60
C PHE A 863 2.80 -2.68 -10.39
N VAL A 864 1.48 -2.60 -10.48
CA VAL A 864 0.56 -3.04 -9.41
C VAL A 864 0.81 -4.52 -9.04
N GLN A 865 1.11 -5.36 -10.02
CA GLN A 865 1.45 -6.79 -9.84
C GLN A 865 2.91 -7.03 -9.39
N GLN A 866 3.63 -5.99 -8.99
CA GLN A 866 5.02 -6.06 -8.51
C GLN A 866 6.04 -6.65 -9.51
N ARG A 867 5.74 -6.68 -10.81
CA ARG A 867 6.71 -7.10 -11.85
C ARG A 867 7.87 -6.13 -11.98
N PHE A 868 7.62 -4.88 -11.64
CA PHE A 868 8.60 -3.81 -11.51
C PHE A 868 8.56 -3.27 -10.09
N ASN A 869 9.71 -2.85 -9.58
CA ASN A 869 9.80 -2.26 -8.24
C ASN A 869 10.15 -0.76 -8.25
N VAL A 870 10.48 -0.20 -9.40
CA VAL A 870 10.63 1.25 -9.58
C VAL A 870 9.84 1.69 -10.83
N LEU A 871 8.93 2.64 -10.66
CA LEU A 871 8.22 3.27 -11.76
C LEU A 871 8.77 4.67 -12.00
N LEU A 872 9.54 4.83 -13.09
CA LEU A 872 10.01 6.12 -13.57
C LEU A 872 8.91 6.74 -14.42
N CYS A 873 8.31 7.84 -13.95
CA CYS A 873 7.11 8.38 -14.58
C CYS A 873 7.06 9.90 -14.57
N THR A 874 6.23 10.45 -15.44
CA THR A 874 5.78 11.83 -15.36
C THR A 874 4.58 11.94 -14.38
N THR A 875 3.88 13.07 -14.33
CA THR A 875 2.71 13.30 -13.45
C THR A 875 1.50 12.40 -13.70
N ILE A 876 1.64 11.39 -14.54
CA ILE A 876 0.63 10.36 -14.85
C ILE A 876 0.06 9.68 -13.61
N ILE A 877 0.86 9.54 -12.55
CA ILE A 877 0.42 8.89 -11.29
C ILE A 877 -0.69 9.65 -10.56
N GLU A 878 -1.06 10.84 -11.01
CA GLU A 878 -2.23 11.56 -10.50
C GLU A 878 -3.57 10.83 -10.79
N THR A 879 -3.56 9.75 -11.58
CA THR A 879 -4.75 9.03 -12.04
C THR A 879 -5.53 8.25 -10.98
N GLY A 880 -5.15 8.29 -9.71
CA GLY A 880 -5.95 7.70 -8.62
C GLY A 880 -5.76 6.20 -8.39
N ILE A 881 -4.86 5.54 -9.12
CA ILE A 881 -4.54 4.13 -8.98
C ILE A 881 -3.97 3.86 -7.59
N ASP A 882 -4.48 2.84 -6.92
CA ASP A 882 -4.00 2.38 -5.63
C ASP A 882 -2.91 1.33 -5.79
N VAL A 883 -1.74 1.61 -5.20
CA VAL A 883 -0.60 0.68 -5.16
C VAL A 883 -0.10 0.63 -3.71
N PRO A 884 -0.68 -0.24 -2.86
CA PRO A 884 -0.37 -0.28 -1.43
C PRO A 884 1.10 -0.55 -1.11
N THR A 885 1.81 -1.22 -2.00
CA THR A 885 3.23 -1.55 -1.88
C THR A 885 4.17 -0.40 -2.25
N ALA A 886 3.66 0.67 -2.84
CA ALA A 886 4.46 1.85 -3.19
C ALA A 886 4.45 2.86 -2.04
N ASN A 887 5.46 2.80 -1.17
CA ASN A 887 5.56 3.65 0.01
C ASN A 887 6.69 4.69 -0.06
N THR A 888 7.40 4.76 -1.17
CA THR A 888 8.41 5.81 -1.41
C THR A 888 8.13 6.53 -2.73
N ILE A 889 8.10 7.86 -2.68
CA ILE A 889 8.03 8.72 -3.85
C ILE A 889 9.24 9.66 -3.90
N ILE A 890 9.90 9.71 -5.05
CA ILE A 890 11.02 10.61 -5.31
C ILE A 890 10.59 11.58 -6.41
N MET A 891 10.58 12.87 -6.11
CA MET A 891 10.18 13.93 -7.05
C MET A 891 11.40 14.71 -7.51
N HIS A 892 11.85 14.46 -8.72
CA HIS A 892 12.94 15.20 -9.36
C HIS A 892 12.51 16.63 -9.72
N ARG A 893 13.34 17.61 -9.41
CA ARG A 893 13.05 19.04 -9.62
C ARG A 893 11.73 19.45 -8.93
N ALA A 894 11.59 19.10 -7.65
CA ALA A 894 10.42 19.41 -6.85
C ALA A 894 10.11 20.92 -6.75
N ASP A 895 11.10 21.77 -6.97
CA ASP A 895 11.00 23.23 -7.08
C ASP A 895 10.05 23.69 -8.20
N ARG A 896 9.82 22.86 -9.20
CA ARG A 896 8.95 23.17 -10.36
C ARG A 896 7.47 22.81 -10.17
N PHE A 897 7.11 22.10 -9.09
CA PHE A 897 5.74 21.69 -8.83
C PHE A 897 4.98 22.70 -7.96
N GLY A 898 3.69 22.86 -8.24
CA GLY A 898 2.78 23.63 -7.39
C GLY A 898 2.48 22.94 -6.06
N LEU A 899 2.06 23.71 -5.03
CA LEU A 899 1.78 23.17 -3.69
C LEU A 899 0.71 22.07 -3.71
N ALA A 900 -0.40 22.30 -4.44
CA ALA A 900 -1.49 21.32 -4.58
C ALA A 900 -1.02 20.04 -5.28
N GLN A 901 -0.16 20.18 -6.27
CA GLN A 901 0.44 19.08 -7.01
C GLN A 901 1.36 18.22 -6.14
N LEU A 902 2.25 18.87 -5.37
CA LEU A 902 3.12 18.20 -4.41
C LEU A 902 2.30 17.42 -3.37
N HIS A 903 1.20 18.01 -2.88
CA HIS A 903 0.31 17.35 -1.93
C HIS A 903 -0.37 16.13 -2.55
N GLN A 904 -0.94 16.24 -3.76
CA GLN A 904 -1.58 15.11 -4.45
C GLN A 904 -0.59 13.97 -4.76
N LEU A 905 0.61 14.32 -5.24
CA LEU A 905 1.65 13.35 -5.54
C LEU A 905 2.16 12.67 -4.27
N ARG A 906 2.38 13.43 -3.19
CA ARG A 906 2.74 12.86 -1.88
C ARG A 906 1.68 11.87 -1.40
N GLY A 907 0.40 12.18 -1.56
CA GLY A 907 -0.71 11.30 -1.20
C GLY A 907 -0.81 9.99 -1.99
N ARG A 908 0.06 9.76 -2.99
CA ARG A 908 0.14 8.48 -3.71
C ARG A 908 0.85 7.38 -2.94
N VAL A 909 1.59 7.71 -1.90
CA VAL A 909 2.25 6.77 -1.00
C VAL A 909 1.61 6.80 0.38
N GLY A 910 1.99 5.87 1.27
CA GLY A 910 1.46 5.80 2.63
C GLY A 910 0.08 5.13 2.72
N ARG A 911 -0.18 4.11 1.91
CA ARG A 911 -1.44 3.36 1.90
C ARG A 911 -1.33 1.98 2.54
N SER A 912 -0.20 1.70 3.15
CA SER A 912 0.07 0.47 3.91
C SER A 912 0.45 0.81 5.35
N HIS A 913 0.64 -0.21 6.15
CA HIS A 913 1.14 -0.10 7.52
C HIS A 913 2.64 0.24 7.62
N HIS A 914 3.34 0.31 6.48
CA HIS A 914 4.74 0.70 6.43
C HIS A 914 4.92 2.21 6.42
N GLN A 915 6.01 2.69 7.03
CA GLN A 915 6.37 4.11 6.99
C GLN A 915 6.60 4.57 5.55
N ALA A 916 5.88 5.57 5.10
CA ALA A 916 6.03 6.15 3.78
C ALA A 916 7.00 7.33 3.77
N TYR A 917 7.66 7.53 2.62
CA TYR A 917 8.67 8.56 2.42
C TYR A 917 8.42 9.35 1.13
N ALA A 918 8.58 10.66 1.22
CA ALA A 918 8.56 11.56 0.07
C ALA A 918 9.88 12.34 0.00
N TYR A 919 10.64 12.14 -1.06
CA TYR A 919 11.89 12.87 -1.31
C TYR A 919 11.65 13.92 -2.37
N LEU A 920 11.74 15.18 -1.97
CA LEU A 920 11.63 16.34 -2.82
C LEU A 920 13.06 16.78 -3.23
N LEU A 921 13.49 16.33 -4.40
CA LEU A 921 14.84 16.61 -4.90
C LEU A 921 14.88 17.95 -5.64
N VAL A 922 15.83 18.78 -5.26
CA VAL A 922 16.11 20.07 -5.89
C VAL A 922 17.58 20.13 -6.31
N HIS A 923 17.90 20.97 -7.27
CA HIS A 923 19.28 21.08 -7.74
C HIS A 923 20.21 21.59 -6.63
N ASP A 924 19.81 22.65 -5.94
CA ASP A 924 20.51 23.20 -4.78
C ASP A 924 19.48 23.77 -3.79
N VAL A 925 19.51 23.30 -2.54
CA VAL A 925 18.60 23.79 -1.49
C VAL A 925 18.86 25.27 -1.16
N GLN A 926 20.13 25.73 -1.24
CA GLN A 926 20.48 27.11 -0.95
C GLN A 926 20.17 28.06 -2.10
N GLY A 927 20.05 27.55 -3.32
CA GLY A 927 19.75 28.32 -4.53
C GLY A 927 18.26 28.43 -4.85
N LEU A 928 17.36 27.95 -3.96
CA LEU A 928 15.92 28.02 -4.17
C LEU A 928 15.40 29.46 -4.10
N THR A 929 14.43 29.78 -4.99
CA THR A 929 13.67 31.01 -4.86
C THR A 929 12.89 31.02 -3.53
N LYS A 930 12.69 32.17 -2.91
CA LYS A 930 11.93 32.29 -1.64
C LYS A 930 10.55 31.63 -1.71
N GLN A 931 9.88 31.68 -2.85
CA GLN A 931 8.57 31.05 -3.03
C GLN A 931 8.65 29.53 -3.12
N ALA A 932 9.63 28.98 -3.86
CA ALA A 932 9.86 27.55 -3.93
C ALA A 932 10.26 27.00 -2.55
N GLY A 933 11.16 27.70 -1.83
CA GLY A 933 11.54 27.35 -0.48
C GLY A 933 10.34 27.25 0.46
N ARG A 934 9.48 28.29 0.50
CA ARG A 934 8.27 28.28 1.34
C ARG A 934 7.27 27.17 1.00
N ARG A 935 7.11 26.86 -0.30
CA ARG A 935 6.24 25.74 -0.72
C ARG A 935 6.77 24.39 -0.23
N LEU A 936 8.07 24.17 -0.39
CA LEU A 936 8.73 22.93 0.02
C LEU A 936 8.76 22.79 1.55
N GLU A 937 8.99 23.88 2.28
CA GLU A 937 8.89 23.92 3.74
C GLU A 937 7.45 23.60 4.21
N ALA A 938 6.43 24.19 3.56
CA ALA A 938 5.04 23.93 3.91
C ALA A 938 4.68 22.45 3.73
N ILE A 939 5.09 21.81 2.62
CA ILE A 939 4.87 20.37 2.39
C ILE A 939 5.66 19.51 3.39
N GLN A 940 6.87 19.93 3.78
CA GLN A 940 7.70 19.20 4.73
C GLN A 940 7.12 19.27 6.16
N GLN A 941 6.51 20.38 6.53
CA GLN A 941 5.89 20.59 7.85
C GLN A 941 4.49 19.96 7.98
N MET A 942 3.86 19.62 6.86
CA MET A 942 2.60 18.89 6.89
C MET A 942 2.86 17.44 7.31
N GLU A 943 2.50 17.10 8.54
CA GLU A 943 2.63 15.73 9.08
C GLU A 943 1.49 14.81 8.64
N GLU A 944 0.48 15.31 7.96
CA GLU A 944 -0.69 14.55 7.50
C GLU A 944 -0.64 14.20 6.00
#